data_fd799b4f2a06f4fc99ae85565a967a86
#
_entry.id   fd799b4f2a06f4fc99ae85565a967a86
#
_cell.length_a   1.000
_cell.length_b   1.000
_cell.length_c   1.000
_cell.angle_alpha   90.00
_cell.angle_beta   90.00
_cell.angle_gamma   90.00
#
_symmetry.space_group_name_H-M   'P 1'
#
loop_
_entity.id
_entity.type
_entity.pdbx_description
1 polymer ?
#
loop_
_entity_poly.entity_id
_entity_poly.type
_entity_poly.pdbx_seq_one_letter_code
_entity_poly.pdbx_strand_id
1 'polypeptide(L)'
;MFFVEKYWENPQVLHVNTEKPHAYFIPYESEDKAKKGIRGNSKFYKSLNGQWKFKYYDTVSMVEDGFYACNYNANSWDDLIVPSNWQMHGYDKPHYTNVNYPYPCDPPFVPNDNPAGLFIRDFYVDKIDNKNVYLVFEGVDSCFYLWVNGTFVGYSQVSHMTSEFNIAQHLKPGNNRLAVMVLKWCDGSYLEDQDMWRMSGIFRDVYLLTREKVHISDIFIKTDLNENLTEGVLSCEITLSGGTSANICALLKDIHGDILSEQQANMVQQGILEFKVPSPELWNAETPNLYELYIYNGEEIILLKVGFRKIEIKDSVILINGKAVKLKGVNRHDSHPVLGHTIPLYHMKNDLILMKRHNINAIRTSHYPNDPRFLELCDELGFYVIDEADLETHGAERVGDFSMISRDPQFEAAYLDRMHRMVERDKNHASIIMWSLGNESGYGENHVKMALWAKNKDNSRLIHYEGAFSPSLYYDINTGWEATSCLDVYSRMYPSISWMADEFLQNENEKRPLVLCEYCHAMGNGPGDLKDYWDLIYKHPRLSGAFVWEWTDHSVLTKTSDGIEYYAYGGDFGDKPNDGNFCVDGLVYPDRTPHNGLLELKNIIAPVRTEAVDLNSGKIKVTNLYDFINLSHLVLNWKVEKDGEVIDSSEEDNIDLAPQSSSIFTLPYDIPQKPDGRYFLTVSYTLVTDMEWAEKGYEVAFEQFELPVGKVEKHPVTKASMPSISIVETNKEFIIQGSEFKYVFDRYYGCFTSIIYNGMNMISSMPKFNIWRAPTDNDRNIRNKWEAEGYNRLDTHIYSVKIISRDEKHISICSDFSLGGYIKKPVIRAKALWTVYGSGDILLETQAKVSEGIPFLPRYGLQLCMPKGNELIEYFGYGPHESYLDKRRSTFKSKFEATVDSMHENYLKPQENGSHYSTEWATVTNLLGMGLLFIGMEDFSFNVSHYTPEDITNASHPYKLIRRDETIINLDYKVSGVGSNSCGPELLPQYRLSESDINFKLRIKPIFKEDISLLDVVYSEITE
;
A
#
# COMPACT_ATOMS: atom_id res chain seq x y z
N MET A 1 -5.15 -42.98 -23.85
CA MET A 1 -5.70 -42.01 -22.92
C MET A 1 -4.70 -41.98 -21.76
N PHE A 2 -4.09 -40.83 -21.51
CA PHE A 2 -3.19 -40.64 -20.39
C PHE A 2 -3.98 -40.87 -19.09
N PHE A 3 -3.42 -41.62 -18.16
CA PHE A 3 -4.02 -41.89 -16.87
C PHE A 3 -3.00 -41.72 -15.76
N VAL A 4 -3.31 -40.87 -14.81
CA VAL A 4 -2.61 -40.73 -13.53
C VAL A 4 -3.63 -40.82 -12.40
N GLU A 5 -3.19 -41.26 -11.22
CA GLU A 5 -4.03 -41.22 -10.03
C GLU A 5 -4.47 -39.78 -9.79
N LYS A 6 -5.75 -39.55 -9.52
CA LYS A 6 -6.33 -38.23 -9.28
C LYS A 6 -6.04 -37.71 -7.88
N TYR A 7 -4.77 -37.50 -7.57
CA TYR A 7 -4.38 -36.91 -6.27
C TYR A 7 -4.93 -35.50 -6.08
N TRP A 8 -5.15 -34.73 -7.15
CA TRP A 8 -5.66 -33.37 -7.13
C TRP A 8 -7.13 -33.20 -6.69
N GLU A 9 -7.84 -34.28 -6.39
CA GLU A 9 -9.20 -34.31 -5.82
C GLU A 9 -9.25 -35.22 -4.58
N ASN A 10 -8.12 -35.35 -3.86
CA ASN A 10 -8.00 -36.23 -2.71
C ASN A 10 -7.24 -35.55 -1.55
N PRO A 11 -7.92 -34.86 -0.65
CA PRO A 11 -7.29 -34.11 0.45
C PRO A 11 -6.54 -34.99 1.47
N GLN A 12 -6.56 -36.33 1.30
CA GLN A 12 -5.74 -37.23 2.09
C GLN A 12 -4.35 -37.50 1.45
N VAL A 13 -4.10 -37.03 0.22
CA VAL A 13 -2.85 -37.21 -0.51
C VAL A 13 -2.32 -35.87 -0.98
N LEU A 14 -1.70 -35.15 -0.06
CA LEU A 14 -1.12 -33.84 -0.34
C LEU A 14 0.22 -33.94 -1.11
N HIS A 15 0.98 -34.98 -0.80
CA HIS A 15 2.32 -35.20 -1.37
C HIS A 15 2.58 -36.68 -1.56
N VAL A 16 3.38 -37.02 -2.58
CA VAL A 16 3.87 -38.39 -2.83
C VAL A 16 5.39 -38.30 -3.02
N ASN A 17 6.15 -39.02 -2.17
CA ASN A 17 7.59 -39.10 -2.19
C ASN A 17 8.37 -37.79 -2.05
N THR A 18 7.77 -36.74 -1.48
CA THR A 18 8.51 -35.54 -1.10
C THR A 18 9.35 -35.79 0.15
N GLU A 19 10.44 -35.08 0.30
CA GLU A 19 11.16 -34.99 1.58
C GLU A 19 10.32 -34.24 2.63
N LYS A 20 10.65 -34.43 3.89
CA LYS A 20 10.01 -33.70 4.98
C LYS A 20 10.41 -32.23 4.94
N PRO A 21 9.51 -31.29 5.27
CA PRO A 21 9.87 -29.90 5.38
C PRO A 21 10.98 -29.68 6.42
N HIS A 22 11.92 -28.80 6.09
CA HIS A 22 13.08 -28.45 6.90
C HIS A 22 13.47 -26.98 6.68
N ALA A 23 14.37 -26.46 7.50
CA ALA A 23 14.87 -25.09 7.39
C ALA A 23 15.54 -24.84 6.03
N TYR A 24 15.29 -23.65 5.47
CA TYR A 24 15.97 -23.23 4.25
C TYR A 24 17.44 -22.90 4.51
N PHE A 25 18.35 -23.46 3.75
CA PHE A 25 19.75 -23.10 3.65
C PHE A 25 20.41 -23.69 2.41
N ILE A 26 21.47 -23.02 1.96
CA ILE A 26 22.35 -23.54 0.86
C ILE A 26 23.73 -23.84 1.46
N PRO A 27 24.27 -25.08 1.30
CA PRO A 27 25.63 -25.37 1.70
C PRO A 27 26.65 -24.81 0.69
N TYR A 28 27.83 -24.44 1.16
CA TYR A 28 28.94 -23.96 0.37
C TYR A 28 30.23 -24.74 0.72
N GLU A 29 31.26 -24.67 -0.13
CA GLU A 29 32.54 -25.30 0.10
C GLU A 29 33.60 -24.39 0.73
N SER A 30 33.27 -23.11 0.98
CA SER A 30 34.15 -22.17 1.68
C SER A 30 33.34 -21.08 2.42
N GLU A 31 33.90 -20.54 3.51
CA GLU A 31 33.29 -19.43 4.27
C GLU A 31 33.07 -18.21 3.38
N ASP A 32 34.03 -17.84 2.52
CA ASP A 32 33.88 -16.67 1.62
C ASP A 32 32.69 -16.78 0.69
N LYS A 33 32.41 -17.98 0.17
CA LYS A 33 31.24 -18.23 -0.69
C LYS A 33 29.94 -18.25 0.12
N ALA A 34 29.97 -18.86 1.32
CA ALA A 34 28.82 -18.85 2.23
C ALA A 34 28.47 -17.42 2.65
N LYS A 35 29.48 -16.59 2.97
CA LYS A 35 29.28 -15.19 3.36
C LYS A 35 28.69 -14.33 2.23
N LYS A 36 29.07 -14.61 0.97
CA LYS A 36 28.47 -13.92 -0.20
C LYS A 36 27.01 -14.32 -0.46
N GLY A 37 26.56 -15.48 0.02
CA GLY A 37 25.18 -15.94 -0.11
C GLY A 37 24.67 -16.18 -1.53
N ILE A 38 25.56 -16.14 -2.54
CA ILE A 38 25.16 -16.31 -3.95
C ILE A 38 25.03 -17.81 -4.25
N ARG A 39 23.80 -18.30 -4.38
CA ARG A 39 23.45 -19.72 -4.60
C ARG A 39 24.30 -20.38 -5.69
N GLY A 40 24.44 -19.70 -6.84
CA GLY A 40 25.20 -20.21 -8.00
C GLY A 40 26.72 -20.35 -7.78
N ASN A 41 27.29 -19.81 -6.70
CA ASN A 41 28.68 -19.97 -6.32
C ASN A 41 28.94 -21.30 -5.57
N SER A 42 27.91 -21.96 -5.07
CA SER A 42 28.00 -23.23 -4.38
C SER A 42 28.23 -24.37 -5.37
N LYS A 43 29.23 -25.22 -5.12
CA LYS A 43 29.45 -26.46 -5.90
C LYS A 43 28.33 -27.50 -5.71
N PHE A 44 27.53 -27.34 -4.65
CA PHE A 44 26.43 -28.27 -4.32
C PHE A 44 25.12 -27.87 -5.04
N TYR A 45 25.02 -26.63 -5.51
CA TYR A 45 23.84 -26.08 -6.16
C TYR A 45 23.96 -26.06 -7.67
N LYS A 46 22.91 -26.46 -8.36
CA LYS A 46 22.82 -26.33 -9.81
C LYS A 46 21.43 -25.85 -10.22
N SER A 47 21.34 -24.63 -10.72
CA SER A 47 20.06 -24.08 -11.22
C SER A 47 19.55 -24.89 -12.42
N LEU A 48 18.25 -25.12 -12.45
CA LEU A 48 17.51 -25.63 -13.61
C LEU A 48 16.62 -24.55 -14.22
N ASN A 49 16.66 -23.33 -13.70
CA ASN A 49 15.96 -22.17 -14.30
C ASN A 49 16.38 -21.96 -15.75
N GLY A 50 15.58 -21.21 -16.50
CA GLY A 50 15.83 -20.87 -17.88
C GLY A 50 14.81 -21.49 -18.81
N GLN A 51 15.21 -21.78 -20.04
CA GLN A 51 14.29 -22.23 -21.10
C GLN A 51 13.92 -23.70 -20.93
N TRP A 52 12.65 -24.00 -20.85
CA TRP A 52 12.07 -25.36 -20.82
C TRP A 52 11.16 -25.54 -22.04
N LYS A 53 10.99 -26.77 -22.52
CA LYS A 53 9.93 -27.09 -23.47
C LYS A 53 8.59 -27.10 -22.76
N PHE A 54 7.59 -26.47 -23.38
CA PHE A 54 6.27 -26.25 -22.79
C PHE A 54 5.14 -26.60 -23.77
N LYS A 55 4.08 -27.23 -23.27
CA LYS A 55 2.86 -27.48 -24.02
C LYS A 55 1.64 -27.32 -23.13
N TYR A 56 0.75 -26.43 -23.53
CA TYR A 56 -0.50 -26.15 -22.82
C TYR A 56 -1.64 -27.01 -23.35
N TYR A 57 -2.53 -27.43 -22.46
CA TYR A 57 -3.79 -28.11 -22.75
C TYR A 57 -4.93 -27.46 -21.97
N ASP A 58 -6.06 -27.21 -22.62
CA ASP A 58 -7.25 -26.64 -22.00
C ASP A 58 -7.85 -27.56 -20.91
N THR A 59 -7.57 -28.86 -20.96
CA THR A 59 -8.01 -29.83 -19.95
C THR A 59 -7.03 -30.99 -19.85
N VAL A 60 -6.83 -31.46 -18.63
CA VAL A 60 -5.96 -32.63 -18.33
C VAL A 60 -6.36 -33.87 -19.13
N SER A 61 -7.64 -34.01 -19.50
CA SER A 61 -8.12 -35.14 -20.31
C SER A 61 -7.55 -35.20 -21.73
N MET A 62 -7.02 -34.08 -22.25
CA MET A 62 -6.39 -33.99 -23.57
C MET A 62 -4.89 -34.29 -23.56
N VAL A 63 -4.29 -34.47 -22.39
CA VAL A 63 -2.86 -34.73 -22.24
C VAL A 63 -2.48 -36.02 -22.97
N GLU A 64 -1.42 -35.98 -23.80
CA GLU A 64 -0.87 -37.10 -24.51
C GLU A 64 -0.12 -38.04 -23.56
N ASP A 65 -0.39 -39.32 -23.67
CA ASP A 65 0.33 -40.34 -22.91
C ASP A 65 1.80 -40.47 -23.40
N GLY A 66 2.71 -40.75 -22.47
CA GLY A 66 4.11 -40.97 -22.75
C GLY A 66 4.96 -39.72 -22.98
N PHE A 67 4.43 -38.53 -22.79
CA PHE A 67 5.20 -37.27 -22.91
C PHE A 67 6.44 -37.24 -22.00
N TYR A 68 6.39 -37.97 -20.89
CA TYR A 68 7.46 -38.10 -19.89
C TYR A 68 8.58 -39.05 -20.28
N ALA A 69 8.39 -39.84 -21.37
CA ALA A 69 9.39 -40.83 -21.79
C ALA A 69 10.70 -40.19 -22.32
N CYS A 70 11.83 -40.84 -22.05
CA CYS A 70 13.14 -40.33 -22.47
C CYS A 70 13.27 -40.09 -23.98
N ASN A 71 12.56 -40.88 -24.78
CA ASN A 71 12.61 -40.83 -26.26
C ASN A 71 11.47 -39.96 -26.86
N TYR A 72 10.63 -39.34 -26.03
CA TYR A 72 9.59 -38.45 -26.52
C TYR A 72 10.21 -37.22 -27.19
N ASN A 73 9.75 -36.88 -28.39
CA ASN A 73 10.24 -35.75 -29.16
C ASN A 73 9.44 -34.49 -28.88
N ALA A 74 9.94 -33.62 -28.04
CA ALA A 74 9.35 -32.33 -27.71
C ALA A 74 9.85 -31.16 -28.58
N ASN A 75 10.48 -31.39 -29.71
CA ASN A 75 11.04 -30.31 -30.54
C ASN A 75 9.96 -29.37 -31.11
N SER A 76 8.75 -29.84 -31.26
CA SER A 76 7.60 -29.02 -31.71
C SER A 76 6.89 -28.25 -30.60
N TRP A 77 7.31 -28.44 -29.35
CA TRP A 77 6.76 -27.72 -28.22
C TRP A 77 7.33 -26.31 -28.17
N ASP A 78 6.58 -25.39 -27.61
CA ASP A 78 7.06 -24.03 -27.38
C ASP A 78 8.17 -24.01 -26.35
N ASP A 79 8.88 -22.90 -26.28
CA ASP A 79 9.89 -22.62 -25.28
C ASP A 79 9.33 -21.63 -24.25
N LEU A 80 9.33 -22.01 -22.98
CA LEU A 80 8.88 -21.16 -21.87
C LEU A 80 10.02 -20.97 -20.87
N ILE A 81 10.16 -19.76 -20.35
CA ILE A 81 11.13 -19.48 -19.28
C ILE A 81 10.55 -19.95 -17.95
N VAL A 82 11.34 -20.65 -17.17
CA VAL A 82 11.07 -21.02 -15.77
C VAL A 82 12.10 -20.29 -14.90
N PRO A 83 11.71 -19.59 -13.83
CA PRO A 83 10.34 -19.49 -13.33
C PRO A 83 9.46 -18.52 -14.13
N SER A 84 8.16 -18.83 -14.25
CA SER A 84 7.12 -17.93 -14.78
C SER A 84 5.70 -18.50 -14.61
N ASN A 85 4.71 -17.63 -14.74
CA ASN A 85 3.33 -18.03 -14.92
C ASN A 85 3.00 -18.09 -16.40
N TRP A 86 2.34 -19.15 -16.88
CA TRP A 86 2.05 -19.31 -18.31
C TRP A 86 1.07 -18.29 -18.87
N GLN A 87 0.21 -17.69 -18.01
CA GLN A 87 -0.72 -16.64 -18.41
C GLN A 87 0.03 -15.37 -18.89
N MET A 88 1.22 -15.11 -18.32
CA MET A 88 2.06 -13.98 -18.74
C MET A 88 2.74 -14.20 -20.10
N HIS A 89 2.63 -15.42 -20.65
CA HIS A 89 3.16 -15.80 -21.96
C HIS A 89 2.05 -16.05 -23.00
N GLY A 90 0.80 -15.72 -22.68
CA GLY A 90 -0.35 -15.81 -23.59
C GLY A 90 -1.03 -17.18 -23.65
N TYR A 91 -0.73 -18.09 -22.72
CA TYR A 91 -1.46 -19.33 -22.54
C TYR A 91 -2.52 -19.13 -21.46
N ASP A 92 -3.78 -19.56 -21.72
CA ASP A 92 -4.90 -19.21 -20.83
C ASP A 92 -5.03 -17.67 -20.69
N LYS A 93 -5.64 -17.20 -19.65
CA LYS A 93 -5.75 -15.78 -19.33
C LYS A 93 -5.58 -15.55 -17.83
N PRO A 94 -5.02 -14.40 -17.42
CA PRO A 94 -5.11 -13.98 -16.04
C PRO A 94 -6.60 -13.88 -15.64
N HIS A 95 -6.93 -14.32 -14.43
CA HIS A 95 -8.29 -14.29 -13.90
C HIS A 95 -8.26 -13.71 -12.50
N TYR A 96 -8.95 -12.59 -12.30
CA TYR A 96 -8.96 -11.91 -11.01
C TYR A 96 -10.29 -12.10 -10.28
N THR A 97 -10.22 -12.65 -9.09
CA THR A 97 -11.33 -12.65 -8.11
C THR A 97 -10.80 -12.31 -6.72
N ASN A 98 -11.62 -11.62 -5.94
CA ASN A 98 -11.40 -11.39 -4.51
C ASN A 98 -12.07 -12.53 -3.71
N VAL A 99 -13.40 -12.49 -3.58
CA VAL A 99 -14.17 -13.38 -2.67
C VAL A 99 -14.71 -14.63 -3.36
N ASN A 100 -14.69 -14.71 -4.67
CA ASN A 100 -15.40 -15.74 -5.39
C ASN A 100 -14.46 -16.84 -5.89
N TYR A 101 -14.75 -18.12 -5.54
CA TYR A 101 -14.14 -19.18 -6.33
C TYR A 101 -14.51 -19.02 -7.81
N PRO A 102 -13.55 -19.08 -8.75
CA PRO A 102 -13.86 -18.98 -10.17
C PRO A 102 -14.48 -20.26 -10.77
N TYR A 103 -14.93 -21.16 -9.92
CA TYR A 103 -15.56 -22.44 -10.23
C TYR A 103 -16.61 -22.81 -9.15
N PRO A 104 -17.49 -23.84 -9.38
CA PRO A 104 -18.47 -24.27 -8.37
C PRO A 104 -17.80 -24.72 -7.06
N CYS A 105 -18.34 -24.25 -5.94
CA CYS A 105 -17.87 -24.64 -4.62
C CYS A 105 -18.42 -26.01 -4.22
N ASP A 106 -17.64 -27.05 -4.52
CA ASP A 106 -17.97 -28.47 -4.19
C ASP A 106 -16.70 -29.23 -3.75
N PRO A 107 -16.02 -28.76 -2.67
CA PRO A 107 -14.74 -29.37 -2.25
C PRO A 107 -14.91 -30.86 -1.89
N PRO A 108 -13.98 -31.75 -2.26
CA PRO A 108 -12.67 -31.48 -2.84
C PRO A 108 -12.61 -31.42 -4.37
N PHE A 109 -13.76 -31.45 -5.06
CA PHE A 109 -13.83 -31.61 -6.52
C PHE A 109 -13.58 -30.29 -7.24
N VAL A 110 -12.73 -30.32 -8.28
CA VAL A 110 -12.46 -29.18 -9.15
C VAL A 110 -13.07 -29.40 -10.55
N PRO A 111 -13.16 -28.37 -11.41
CA PRO A 111 -13.74 -28.54 -12.75
C PRO A 111 -13.07 -29.65 -13.56
N ASN A 112 -13.86 -30.40 -14.33
CA ASN A 112 -13.32 -31.38 -15.29
C ASN A 112 -12.47 -30.71 -16.38
N ASP A 113 -12.85 -29.48 -16.79
CA ASP A 113 -12.05 -28.65 -17.69
C ASP A 113 -10.91 -27.98 -16.91
N ASN A 114 -10.01 -28.80 -16.39
CA ASN A 114 -8.87 -28.39 -15.59
C ASN A 114 -7.63 -28.24 -16.50
N PRO A 115 -7.14 -27.01 -16.74
CA PRO A 115 -5.98 -26.77 -17.60
C PRO A 115 -4.71 -27.44 -17.09
N ALA A 116 -3.89 -27.93 -18.03
CA ALA A 116 -2.62 -28.58 -17.74
C ALA A 116 -1.47 -27.99 -18.55
N GLY A 117 -0.39 -27.64 -17.88
CA GLY A 117 0.89 -27.26 -18.48
C GLY A 117 1.91 -28.39 -18.37
N LEU A 118 2.43 -28.85 -19.49
CA LEU A 118 3.51 -29.83 -19.54
C LEU A 118 4.85 -29.15 -19.73
N PHE A 119 5.81 -29.48 -18.90
CA PHE A 119 7.18 -28.94 -18.95
C PHE A 119 8.18 -30.06 -19.13
N ILE A 120 9.17 -29.87 -20.02
CA ILE A 120 10.29 -30.80 -20.19
C ILE A 120 11.61 -30.04 -20.13
N ARG A 121 12.56 -30.55 -19.30
CA ARG A 121 13.93 -30.04 -19.20
C ARG A 121 14.92 -31.17 -19.30
N ASP A 122 15.80 -31.12 -20.27
CA ASP A 122 16.96 -32.01 -20.32
C ASP A 122 18.14 -31.36 -19.58
N PHE A 123 18.83 -32.12 -18.75
CA PHE A 123 19.97 -31.67 -17.97
C PHE A 123 21.06 -32.72 -17.88
N TYR A 124 22.31 -32.31 -17.70
CA TYR A 124 23.46 -33.17 -17.70
C TYR A 124 23.99 -33.43 -16.29
N VAL A 125 24.31 -34.71 -15.98
CA VAL A 125 24.94 -35.14 -14.73
C VAL A 125 26.22 -35.88 -15.07
N ASP A 126 27.36 -35.37 -14.59
CA ASP A 126 28.67 -35.96 -14.89
C ASP A 126 28.84 -37.36 -14.29
N LYS A 127 28.62 -37.44 -12.96
CA LYS A 127 28.81 -38.63 -12.16
C LYS A 127 27.70 -38.81 -11.15
N ILE A 128 27.38 -40.03 -10.83
CA ILE A 128 26.50 -40.38 -9.73
C ILE A 128 27.35 -41.07 -8.67
N ASP A 129 28.01 -40.27 -7.84
CA ASP A 129 28.99 -40.75 -6.86
C ASP A 129 28.30 -41.08 -5.52
N ASN A 130 27.44 -42.07 -5.45
CA ASN A 130 26.78 -42.52 -4.20
C ASN A 130 26.28 -41.37 -3.27
N LYS A 131 25.93 -40.25 -3.86
CA LYS A 131 25.42 -39.04 -3.18
C LYS A 131 23.91 -39.00 -3.20
N ASN A 132 23.31 -38.16 -2.40
CA ASN A 132 21.93 -37.73 -2.56
C ASN A 132 21.86 -36.55 -3.54
N VAL A 133 20.84 -36.55 -4.38
CA VAL A 133 20.56 -35.43 -5.28
C VAL A 133 19.10 -35.04 -5.11
N TYR A 134 18.90 -33.87 -4.55
CA TYR A 134 17.59 -33.33 -4.31
C TYR A 134 17.19 -32.39 -5.43
N LEU A 135 16.00 -32.59 -5.98
CA LEU A 135 15.36 -31.69 -6.93
C LEU A 135 14.37 -30.84 -6.12
N VAL A 136 14.58 -29.54 -6.16
CA VAL A 136 13.82 -28.57 -5.37
C VAL A 136 13.01 -27.67 -6.30
N PHE A 137 11.71 -27.55 -6.01
CA PHE A 137 10.81 -26.55 -6.56
C PHE A 137 10.41 -25.60 -5.42
N GLU A 138 10.70 -24.31 -5.51
CA GLU A 138 10.37 -23.35 -4.46
C GLU A 138 8.92 -22.84 -4.50
N GLY A 139 8.23 -23.03 -5.65
CA GLY A 139 6.83 -22.68 -5.81
C GLY A 139 6.27 -23.14 -7.15
N VAL A 140 5.13 -23.84 -7.10
CA VAL A 140 4.40 -24.34 -8.28
C VAL A 140 2.90 -24.23 -8.02
N ASP A 141 2.18 -23.48 -8.84
CA ASP A 141 0.76 -23.23 -8.70
C ASP A 141 -0.06 -24.03 -9.74
N SER A 142 -1.01 -24.91 -9.33
CA SER A 142 -1.42 -25.20 -7.95
C SER A 142 -0.95 -26.57 -7.46
N CYS A 143 -0.77 -27.56 -8.34
CA CYS A 143 -0.20 -28.85 -8.03
C CYS A 143 0.54 -29.45 -9.22
N PHE A 144 1.42 -30.42 -8.97
CA PHE A 144 2.19 -31.01 -10.07
C PHE A 144 2.57 -32.47 -9.86
N TYR A 145 2.76 -33.15 -10.99
CA TYR A 145 3.28 -34.52 -11.13
C TYR A 145 4.69 -34.46 -11.74
N LEU A 146 5.57 -35.30 -11.23
CA LEU A 146 6.99 -35.29 -11.55
C LEU A 146 7.47 -36.66 -12.08
N TRP A 147 8.18 -36.65 -13.20
CA TRP A 147 8.90 -37.83 -13.77
C TRP A 147 10.34 -37.47 -14.03
N VAL A 148 11.24 -38.40 -13.73
CA VAL A 148 12.66 -38.36 -14.11
C VAL A 148 13.02 -39.58 -14.95
N ASN A 149 13.57 -39.38 -16.12
CA ASN A 149 13.95 -40.43 -17.07
C ASN A 149 12.80 -41.40 -17.38
N GLY A 150 11.57 -40.91 -17.44
CA GLY A 150 10.38 -41.72 -17.76
C GLY A 150 9.76 -42.43 -16.55
N THR A 151 10.36 -42.33 -15.37
CA THR A 151 9.86 -42.95 -14.15
C THR A 151 9.11 -41.90 -13.33
N PHE A 152 7.92 -42.24 -12.86
CA PHE A 152 7.16 -41.38 -11.91
C PHE A 152 7.95 -41.26 -10.61
N VAL A 153 8.17 -40.01 -10.18
CA VAL A 153 8.91 -39.66 -8.95
C VAL A 153 7.95 -39.30 -7.84
N GLY A 154 6.98 -38.41 -8.13
CA GLY A 154 6.10 -37.94 -7.09
C GLY A 154 5.05 -36.90 -7.53
N TYR A 155 4.29 -36.43 -6.52
CA TYR A 155 3.26 -35.42 -6.63
C TYR A 155 3.42 -34.42 -5.47
N SER A 156 3.06 -33.17 -5.69
CA SER A 156 3.01 -32.17 -4.63
C SER A 156 2.00 -31.07 -4.94
N GLN A 157 1.48 -30.44 -3.90
CA GLN A 157 0.65 -29.25 -3.91
C GLN A 157 1.11 -28.26 -2.83
N VAL A 158 0.38 -27.18 -2.58
CA VAL A 158 0.70 -25.98 -1.78
C VAL A 158 1.61 -25.04 -2.57
N SER A 159 0.98 -24.09 -3.25
CA SER A 159 1.60 -23.31 -4.31
C SER A 159 2.85 -22.54 -3.91
N HIS A 160 2.85 -21.92 -2.72
CA HIS A 160 3.93 -21.03 -2.27
C HIS A 160 4.96 -21.72 -1.37
N MET A 161 4.91 -23.08 -1.30
CA MET A 161 5.82 -23.84 -0.45
C MET A 161 6.79 -24.70 -1.25
N THR A 162 7.96 -24.93 -0.66
CA THR A 162 9.01 -25.74 -1.24
C THR A 162 8.61 -27.21 -1.31
N SER A 163 8.80 -27.83 -2.48
CA SER A 163 8.67 -29.26 -2.73
C SER A 163 10.02 -29.85 -3.11
N GLU A 164 10.52 -30.79 -2.32
CA GLU A 164 11.82 -31.43 -2.50
C GLU A 164 11.69 -32.93 -2.71
N PHE A 165 12.47 -33.49 -3.67
CA PHE A 165 12.45 -34.90 -4.02
C PHE A 165 13.88 -35.44 -4.14
N ASN A 166 14.20 -36.54 -3.48
CA ASN A 166 15.45 -37.23 -3.69
C ASN A 166 15.40 -38.07 -4.96
N ILE A 167 16.01 -37.55 -6.01
CA ILE A 167 16.00 -38.18 -7.35
C ILE A 167 17.22 -39.03 -7.67
N ALA A 168 18.17 -39.19 -6.73
CA ALA A 168 19.46 -39.89 -6.98
C ALA A 168 19.30 -41.27 -7.65
N GLN A 169 18.29 -42.04 -7.25
CA GLN A 169 18.03 -43.40 -7.79
C GLN A 169 17.47 -43.37 -9.23
N HIS A 170 16.94 -42.25 -9.70
CA HIS A 170 16.37 -42.08 -11.03
C HIS A 170 17.35 -41.47 -12.03
N LEU A 171 18.52 -41.01 -11.57
CA LEU A 171 19.53 -40.37 -12.42
C LEU A 171 20.45 -41.40 -13.09
N LYS A 172 21.04 -41.00 -14.21
CA LYS A 172 22.12 -41.73 -14.93
C LYS A 172 23.23 -40.74 -15.32
N PRO A 173 24.50 -41.19 -15.45
CA PRO A 173 25.55 -40.37 -16.05
C PRO A 173 25.15 -39.92 -17.45
N GLY A 174 25.46 -38.68 -17.80
CA GLY A 174 25.08 -38.05 -19.05
C GLY A 174 23.78 -37.28 -19.00
N ASN A 175 23.00 -37.28 -20.07
CA ASN A 175 21.77 -36.57 -20.20
C ASN A 175 20.61 -37.26 -19.43
N ASN A 176 19.93 -36.48 -18.64
CA ASN A 176 18.72 -36.86 -17.91
C ASN A 176 17.58 -35.97 -18.34
N ARG A 177 16.37 -36.49 -18.31
CA ARG A 177 15.12 -35.77 -18.64
C ARG A 177 14.25 -35.62 -17.42
N LEU A 178 13.85 -34.38 -17.20
CA LEU A 178 12.82 -34.00 -16.24
C LEU A 178 11.53 -33.69 -17.01
N ALA A 179 10.41 -34.29 -16.60
CA ALA A 179 9.09 -33.95 -17.11
C ALA A 179 8.16 -33.61 -15.94
N VAL A 180 7.42 -32.49 -16.06
CA VAL A 180 6.51 -31.99 -15.05
C VAL A 180 5.15 -31.72 -15.70
N MET A 181 4.06 -32.17 -15.06
CA MET A 181 2.71 -31.77 -15.41
C MET A 181 2.15 -30.93 -14.27
N VAL A 182 1.87 -29.66 -14.54
CA VAL A 182 1.24 -28.73 -13.60
C VAL A 182 -0.23 -28.63 -13.94
N LEU A 183 -1.10 -28.70 -12.93
CA LEU A 183 -2.55 -28.49 -13.09
C LEU A 183 -2.93 -27.13 -12.49
N LYS A 184 -3.88 -26.44 -13.16
CA LYS A 184 -4.37 -25.13 -12.69
C LYS A 184 -5.16 -25.24 -11.40
N TRP A 185 -5.93 -26.33 -11.23
CA TRP A 185 -6.80 -26.53 -10.07
C TRP A 185 -6.53 -27.85 -9.38
N CYS A 186 -6.61 -27.85 -8.05
CA CYS A 186 -6.61 -29.02 -7.20
C CYS A 186 -7.51 -28.76 -5.99
N ASP A 187 -7.72 -29.78 -5.16
CA ASP A 187 -8.43 -29.65 -3.87
C ASP A 187 -7.79 -28.57 -2.96
N GLY A 188 -6.46 -28.36 -3.07
CA GLY A 188 -5.72 -27.26 -2.44
C GLY A 188 -6.16 -25.88 -2.91
N SER A 189 -6.72 -25.74 -4.12
CA SER A 189 -7.19 -24.45 -4.63
C SER A 189 -8.39 -23.88 -3.86
N TYR A 190 -9.12 -24.72 -3.10
CA TYR A 190 -10.12 -24.25 -2.15
C TYR A 190 -9.52 -23.60 -0.90
N LEU A 191 -8.24 -23.85 -0.64
CA LEU A 191 -7.48 -23.30 0.47
C LEU A 191 -6.55 -22.15 0.03
N GLU A 192 -6.57 -21.79 -1.26
CA GLU A 192 -5.73 -20.76 -1.87
C GLU A 192 -6.62 -19.76 -2.65
N ASP A 193 -7.64 -19.22 -1.98
CA ASP A 193 -8.62 -18.30 -2.55
C ASP A 193 -8.31 -16.83 -2.19
N GLN A 194 -7.04 -16.48 -2.15
CA GLN A 194 -6.57 -15.14 -1.82
C GLN A 194 -7.06 -14.09 -2.84
N ASP A 195 -7.19 -12.85 -2.39
CA ASP A 195 -7.51 -11.68 -3.22
C ASP A 195 -6.34 -11.34 -4.14
N MET A 196 -6.19 -12.10 -5.22
CA MET A 196 -5.14 -11.92 -6.22
C MET A 196 -5.49 -12.52 -7.57
N TRP A 197 -4.65 -12.26 -8.58
CA TRP A 197 -4.76 -12.92 -9.88
C TRP A 197 -4.57 -14.43 -9.75
N ARG A 198 -5.43 -15.22 -10.40
CA ARG A 198 -5.24 -16.66 -10.56
C ARG A 198 -4.30 -16.90 -11.73
N MET A 199 -3.08 -17.32 -11.42
CA MET A 199 -2.01 -17.62 -12.36
C MET A 199 -1.38 -18.95 -12.00
N SER A 200 -0.87 -19.66 -12.99
CA SER A 200 -0.35 -21.02 -12.77
C SER A 200 0.99 -21.22 -13.45
N GLY A 201 1.73 -22.23 -13.01
CA GLY A 201 3.03 -22.60 -13.56
C GLY A 201 4.09 -22.80 -12.49
N ILE A 202 5.33 -22.97 -12.92
CA ILE A 202 6.49 -23.04 -12.04
C ILE A 202 7.01 -21.61 -11.85
N PHE A 203 6.58 -20.93 -10.81
CA PHE A 203 6.76 -19.48 -10.68
C PHE A 203 7.90 -19.06 -9.72
N ARG A 204 8.50 -20.02 -9.00
CA ARG A 204 9.74 -19.83 -8.22
C ARG A 204 10.84 -20.74 -8.71
N ASP A 205 12.05 -20.58 -8.18
CA ASP A 205 13.27 -21.23 -8.62
C ASP A 205 13.18 -22.77 -8.61
N VAL A 206 13.85 -23.41 -9.58
CA VAL A 206 14.05 -24.86 -9.64
C VAL A 206 15.54 -25.16 -9.68
N TYR A 207 16.00 -26.07 -8.82
CA TYR A 207 17.42 -26.41 -8.74
C TYR A 207 17.68 -27.82 -8.21
N LEU A 208 18.93 -28.26 -8.39
CA LEU A 208 19.45 -29.46 -7.77
C LEU A 208 20.40 -29.12 -6.63
N LEU A 209 20.25 -29.85 -5.50
CA LEU A 209 21.22 -29.89 -4.42
C LEU A 209 21.87 -31.27 -4.36
N THR A 210 23.20 -31.33 -4.53
CA THR A 210 23.96 -32.59 -4.44
C THR A 210 24.64 -32.65 -3.07
N ARG A 211 24.26 -33.60 -2.24
CA ARG A 211 24.71 -33.77 -0.87
C ARG A 211 25.36 -35.13 -0.61
N GLU A 212 26.26 -35.17 0.34
CA GLU A 212 26.77 -36.45 0.82
C GLU A 212 25.64 -37.31 1.42
N LYS A 213 25.84 -38.64 1.54
CA LYS A 213 24.82 -39.49 2.18
C LYS A 213 24.54 -39.09 3.60
N VAL A 214 25.58 -38.70 4.34
CA VAL A 214 25.48 -38.16 5.69
C VAL A 214 25.67 -36.65 5.59
N HIS A 215 24.61 -35.91 5.70
CA HIS A 215 24.60 -34.45 5.66
C HIS A 215 23.61 -33.89 6.67
N ILE A 216 23.72 -32.60 6.93
CA ILE A 216 22.75 -31.89 7.76
C ILE A 216 21.45 -31.74 6.97
N SER A 217 20.38 -32.34 7.46
CA SER A 217 19.05 -32.27 6.83
C SER A 217 18.17 -31.16 7.39
N ASP A 218 18.35 -30.78 8.66
CA ASP A 218 17.59 -29.70 9.28
C ASP A 218 18.42 -29.00 10.35
N ILE A 219 18.16 -27.72 10.55
CA ILE A 219 18.75 -26.88 11.59
C ILE A 219 17.64 -26.05 12.23
N PHE A 220 17.57 -26.03 13.55
CA PHE A 220 16.72 -25.13 14.29
C PHE A 220 17.52 -24.28 15.25
N ILE A 221 17.53 -22.98 15.04
CA ILE A 221 18.19 -21.97 15.86
C ILE A 221 17.20 -21.42 16.89
N LYS A 222 17.54 -21.51 18.15
CA LYS A 222 16.80 -20.90 19.26
C LYS A 222 17.69 -19.96 20.01
N THR A 223 17.28 -18.70 20.12
CA THR A 223 17.95 -17.71 20.97
C THR A 223 17.09 -17.44 22.20
N ASP A 224 17.72 -17.49 23.36
CA ASP A 224 17.09 -17.13 24.64
C ASP A 224 17.90 -16.02 25.32
N LEU A 225 17.23 -15.20 26.09
CA LEU A 225 17.82 -14.06 26.80
C LEU A 225 17.35 -14.10 28.25
N ASN A 226 18.27 -13.84 29.17
CA ASN A 226 17.89 -13.67 30.59
C ASN A 226 16.96 -12.45 30.76
N GLU A 227 16.34 -12.31 31.93
CA GLU A 227 15.38 -11.23 32.23
C GLU A 227 15.97 -9.84 32.05
N ASN A 228 17.27 -9.66 32.28
CA ASN A 228 17.98 -8.38 32.20
C ASN A 228 18.59 -8.15 30.80
N LEU A 229 18.42 -9.08 29.85
CA LEU A 229 18.98 -9.03 28.49
C LEU A 229 20.51 -8.92 28.43
N THR A 230 21.19 -9.38 29.48
CA THR A 230 22.69 -9.30 29.65
C THR A 230 23.39 -10.61 29.32
N GLU A 231 22.66 -11.69 29.15
CA GLU A 231 23.20 -12.99 28.76
C GLU A 231 22.28 -13.61 27.71
N GLY A 232 22.87 -14.01 26.60
CA GLY A 232 22.22 -14.74 25.53
C GLY A 232 22.69 -16.20 25.48
N VAL A 233 21.77 -17.10 25.16
CA VAL A 233 22.07 -18.51 24.85
C VAL A 233 21.55 -18.76 23.44
N LEU A 234 22.45 -19.24 22.58
CA LEU A 234 22.11 -19.75 21.25
C LEU A 234 22.14 -21.27 21.32
N SER A 235 21.01 -21.91 21.09
CA SER A 235 20.89 -23.35 20.94
C SER A 235 20.68 -23.68 19.45
N CYS A 236 21.59 -24.48 18.89
CA CYS A 236 21.56 -24.96 17.52
C CYS A 236 21.23 -26.46 17.51
N GLU A 237 19.97 -26.78 17.23
CA GLU A 237 19.51 -28.16 17.06
C GLU A 237 19.80 -28.60 15.62
N ILE A 238 20.54 -29.70 15.45
CA ILE A 238 20.97 -30.21 14.13
C ILE A 238 20.43 -31.61 13.94
N THR A 239 19.81 -31.87 12.79
CA THR A 239 19.38 -33.19 12.36
C THR A 239 20.21 -33.67 11.18
N LEU A 240 20.67 -34.91 11.21
CA LEU A 240 21.47 -35.53 10.16
C LEU A 240 20.64 -36.54 9.34
N SER A 241 20.81 -36.51 8.03
CA SER A 241 20.34 -37.56 7.13
C SER A 241 21.31 -38.76 7.13
N GLY A 242 20.81 -39.95 6.81
CA GLY A 242 21.64 -41.12 6.52
C GLY A 242 22.00 -42.05 7.70
N GLY A 243 21.55 -41.74 8.92
CA GLY A 243 21.55 -42.69 10.05
C GLY A 243 22.92 -43.07 10.63
N THR A 244 24.01 -42.44 10.22
CA THR A 244 25.37 -42.61 10.74
C THR A 244 25.84 -41.36 11.49
N SER A 245 26.91 -41.49 12.29
CA SER A 245 27.47 -40.34 13.00
C SER A 245 28.28 -39.45 12.09
N ALA A 246 28.23 -38.15 12.35
CA ALA A 246 29.10 -37.13 11.76
C ALA A 246 29.70 -36.24 12.84
N ASN A 247 30.92 -35.77 12.59
CA ASN A 247 31.55 -34.77 13.44
C ASN A 247 31.15 -33.38 12.93
N ILE A 248 30.36 -32.68 13.68
CA ILE A 248 29.87 -31.34 13.37
C ILE A 248 30.67 -30.31 14.18
N CYS A 249 31.20 -29.31 13.48
CA CYS A 249 31.84 -28.16 14.11
C CYS A 249 30.96 -26.95 13.81
N ALA A 250 30.81 -26.06 14.78
CA ALA A 250 30.08 -24.81 14.56
C ALA A 250 30.86 -23.63 15.18
N LEU A 251 30.96 -22.53 14.43
CA LEU A 251 31.71 -21.33 14.77
C LEU A 251 30.75 -20.16 14.79
N LEU A 252 30.66 -19.50 15.95
CA LEU A 252 29.88 -18.28 16.14
C LEU A 252 30.79 -17.06 16.07
N LYS A 253 30.47 -16.14 15.15
CA LYS A 253 31.12 -14.82 15.04
C LYS A 253 30.12 -13.72 15.44
N ASP A 254 30.65 -12.64 16.01
CA ASP A 254 29.86 -11.47 16.33
C ASP A 254 29.52 -10.60 15.08
N ILE A 255 28.83 -9.50 15.33
CA ILE A 255 28.42 -8.55 14.29
C ILE A 255 29.61 -7.88 13.56
N HIS A 256 30.83 -7.92 14.13
CA HIS A 256 32.05 -7.39 13.54
C HIS A 256 32.86 -8.47 12.79
N GLY A 257 32.45 -9.74 12.91
CA GLY A 257 33.13 -10.90 12.32
C GLY A 257 34.21 -11.52 13.20
N ASP A 258 34.31 -11.11 14.46
CA ASP A 258 35.24 -11.70 15.42
C ASP A 258 34.67 -13.00 15.99
N ILE A 259 35.55 -13.99 16.16
CA ILE A 259 35.18 -15.31 16.69
C ILE A 259 34.83 -15.22 18.18
N LEU A 260 33.61 -15.53 18.54
CA LEU A 260 33.15 -15.60 19.92
C LEU A 260 33.37 -16.98 20.54
N SER A 261 33.02 -18.04 19.82
CA SER A 261 33.05 -19.39 20.36
C SER A 261 33.05 -20.41 19.23
N GLU A 262 33.71 -21.54 19.47
CA GLU A 262 33.68 -22.73 18.62
C GLU A 262 33.19 -23.93 19.44
N GLN A 263 32.28 -24.71 18.84
CA GLN A 263 31.76 -25.93 19.45
C GLN A 263 31.93 -27.10 18.47
N GLN A 264 32.18 -28.29 19.00
CA GLN A 264 32.30 -29.48 18.20
C GLN A 264 31.64 -30.67 18.90
N ALA A 265 30.90 -31.46 18.15
CA ALA A 265 30.27 -32.67 18.68
C ALA A 265 30.22 -33.78 17.61
N ASN A 266 30.39 -35.02 18.03
CA ASN A 266 30.06 -36.18 17.23
C ASN A 266 28.56 -36.50 17.42
N MET A 267 27.77 -36.26 16.42
CA MET A 267 26.29 -36.39 16.47
C MET A 267 25.87 -37.69 15.77
N VAL A 268 24.86 -38.35 16.34
CA VAL A 268 24.19 -39.52 15.75
C VAL A 268 22.71 -39.12 15.54
N GLN A 269 22.28 -39.04 14.29
CA GLN A 269 20.94 -38.58 13.85
C GLN A 269 20.60 -37.13 14.23
N GLN A 270 20.74 -36.76 15.47
CA GLN A 270 20.48 -35.39 15.95
C GLN A 270 21.39 -34.98 17.12
N GLY A 271 21.58 -33.68 17.30
CA GLY A 271 22.36 -33.16 18.40
C GLY A 271 22.12 -31.67 18.60
N ILE A 272 22.63 -31.13 19.70
CA ILE A 272 22.51 -29.71 20.05
C ILE A 272 23.90 -29.15 20.33
N LEU A 273 24.18 -27.97 19.79
CA LEU A 273 25.34 -27.16 20.14
C LEU A 273 24.85 -25.87 20.81
N GLU A 274 25.44 -25.55 21.97
CA GLU A 274 25.05 -24.37 22.74
C GLU A 274 26.17 -23.35 22.80
N PHE A 275 25.85 -22.07 22.61
CA PHE A 275 26.76 -20.94 22.68
C PHE A 275 26.22 -19.93 23.70
N LYS A 276 27.07 -19.52 24.63
CA LYS A 276 26.75 -18.46 25.57
C LYS A 276 27.40 -17.16 25.09
N VAL A 277 26.58 -16.12 24.98
CA VAL A 277 27.01 -14.80 24.50
C VAL A 277 26.75 -13.79 25.63
N PRO A 278 27.81 -13.29 26.30
CA PRO A 278 27.66 -12.26 27.30
C PRO A 278 27.34 -10.91 26.61
N SER A 279 26.36 -10.20 27.14
CA SER A 279 25.91 -8.89 26.62
C SER A 279 25.73 -8.85 25.12
N PRO A 280 24.81 -9.66 24.54
CA PRO A 280 24.64 -9.73 23.11
C PRO A 280 24.12 -8.41 22.56
N GLU A 281 24.59 -8.03 21.36
CA GLU A 281 24.01 -6.99 20.51
C GLU A 281 22.65 -7.50 20.00
N LEU A 282 21.56 -6.88 20.46
CA LEU A 282 20.22 -7.38 20.20
C LEU A 282 19.74 -6.99 18.80
N TRP A 283 18.98 -7.88 18.18
CA TRP A 283 18.30 -7.63 16.93
C TRP A 283 16.95 -6.93 17.19
N ASN A 284 16.67 -5.88 16.44
CA ASN A 284 15.35 -5.25 16.32
C ASN A 284 15.26 -4.52 14.97
N ALA A 285 14.08 -4.00 14.61
CA ALA A 285 13.87 -3.36 13.31
C ALA A 285 14.66 -2.05 13.11
N GLU A 286 15.17 -1.42 14.16
CA GLU A 286 15.96 -0.19 14.09
C GLU A 286 17.48 -0.47 14.08
N THR A 287 17.92 -1.54 14.75
CA THR A 287 19.29 -2.04 14.78
C THR A 287 19.30 -3.55 14.54
N PRO A 288 19.29 -3.99 13.28
CA PRO A 288 19.17 -5.40 12.93
C PRO A 288 20.52 -6.13 13.06
N ASN A 289 21.02 -6.23 14.28
CA ASN A 289 22.30 -6.87 14.60
C ASN A 289 22.23 -8.38 14.39
N LEU A 290 23.04 -8.90 13.48
CA LEU A 290 23.07 -10.31 13.10
C LEU A 290 24.45 -10.92 13.34
N TYR A 291 24.49 -12.00 14.09
CA TYR A 291 25.66 -12.86 14.28
C TYR A 291 25.77 -13.85 13.14
N GLU A 292 26.99 -14.30 12.83
CA GLU A 292 27.26 -15.30 11.79
C GLU A 292 27.54 -16.67 12.46
N LEU A 293 26.66 -17.66 12.22
CA LEU A 293 26.87 -19.04 12.67
C LEU A 293 27.27 -19.91 11.47
N TYR A 294 28.54 -20.29 11.43
CA TYR A 294 29.08 -21.24 10.45
C TYR A 294 28.98 -22.65 11.00
N ILE A 295 28.39 -23.57 10.25
CA ILE A 295 28.25 -24.98 10.62
C ILE A 295 28.96 -25.83 9.58
N TYR A 296 29.90 -26.64 9.99
CA TYR A 296 30.73 -27.47 9.14
C TYR A 296 30.37 -28.95 9.27
N ASN A 297 30.15 -29.60 8.13
CA ASN A 297 30.01 -31.06 8.00
C ASN A 297 30.83 -31.55 6.81
N GLY A 298 32.07 -32.00 7.05
CA GLY A 298 32.97 -32.39 5.98
C GLY A 298 33.34 -31.21 5.07
N GLU A 299 32.94 -31.32 3.80
CA GLU A 299 33.16 -30.24 2.82
C GLU A 299 32.02 -29.22 2.76
N GLU A 300 30.92 -29.41 3.49
CA GLU A 300 29.78 -28.52 3.52
C GLU A 300 29.93 -27.48 4.64
N ILE A 301 29.77 -26.22 4.30
CA ILE A 301 29.70 -25.09 5.22
C ILE A 301 28.32 -24.43 5.02
N ILE A 302 27.55 -24.37 6.09
CA ILE A 302 26.26 -23.69 6.13
C ILE A 302 26.45 -22.45 6.99
N LEU A 303 26.07 -21.29 6.46
CA LEU A 303 26.02 -20.05 7.20
C LEU A 303 24.58 -19.68 7.50
N LEU A 304 24.28 -19.44 8.77
CA LEU A 304 23.01 -18.85 9.21
C LEU A 304 23.28 -17.53 9.92
N LYS A 305 22.45 -16.53 9.64
CA LYS A 305 22.48 -15.26 10.35
C LYS A 305 21.55 -15.34 11.57
N VAL A 306 22.03 -14.95 12.73
CA VAL A 306 21.34 -15.15 14.01
C VAL A 306 21.12 -13.83 14.70
N GLY A 307 19.85 -13.46 14.96
CA GLY A 307 19.50 -12.30 15.77
C GLY A 307 19.08 -12.72 17.18
N PHE A 308 19.73 -12.14 18.20
CA PHE A 308 19.29 -12.30 19.59
C PHE A 308 18.16 -11.34 19.87
N ARG A 309 16.97 -11.85 20.17
CA ARG A 309 15.79 -11.08 20.52
C ARG A 309 14.86 -11.84 21.44
N LYS A 310 14.06 -11.11 22.20
CA LYS A 310 12.99 -11.65 23.05
C LYS A 310 11.66 -11.01 22.67
N ILE A 311 10.64 -11.84 22.41
CA ILE A 311 9.27 -11.41 22.13
C ILE A 311 8.41 -11.88 23.30
N GLU A 312 7.63 -10.99 23.88
CA GLU A 312 6.74 -11.33 24.98
C GLU A 312 5.50 -10.42 25.00
N ILE A 313 4.43 -10.89 25.62
CA ILE A 313 3.27 -10.07 25.95
C ILE A 313 3.25 -9.85 27.45
N LYS A 314 3.27 -8.61 27.87
CA LYS A 314 3.16 -8.21 29.25
C LYS A 314 2.16 -7.07 29.40
N ASP A 315 1.26 -7.21 30.37
CA ASP A 315 0.21 -6.21 30.64
C ASP A 315 -0.60 -5.83 29.38
N SER A 316 -0.92 -6.83 28.55
CA SER A 316 -1.63 -6.66 27.28
C SER A 316 -0.88 -5.85 26.20
N VAL A 317 0.45 -5.79 26.27
CA VAL A 317 1.32 -5.08 25.33
C VAL A 317 2.36 -6.03 24.75
N ILE A 318 2.60 -5.96 23.44
CA ILE A 318 3.70 -6.67 22.79
C ILE A 318 5.01 -5.95 23.11
N LEU A 319 5.96 -6.69 23.66
CA LEU A 319 7.31 -6.19 23.92
C LEU A 319 8.31 -6.92 23.01
N ILE A 320 9.23 -6.18 22.43
CA ILE A 320 10.44 -6.69 21.79
C ILE A 320 11.63 -6.20 22.63
N ASN A 321 12.47 -7.13 23.09
CA ASN A 321 13.61 -6.81 23.96
C ASN A 321 13.21 -5.91 25.15
N GLY A 322 12.05 -6.19 25.75
CA GLY A 322 11.53 -5.46 26.90
C GLY A 322 10.97 -4.06 26.61
N LYS A 323 10.88 -3.65 25.34
CA LYS A 323 10.30 -2.37 24.91
C LYS A 323 8.96 -2.57 24.22
N ALA A 324 7.99 -1.73 24.53
CA ALA A 324 6.72 -1.68 23.82
C ALA A 324 6.93 -1.10 22.43
N VAL A 325 6.70 -1.87 21.39
CA VAL A 325 6.88 -1.44 20.00
C VAL A 325 5.55 -1.15 19.32
N LYS A 326 5.58 -0.29 18.30
CA LYS A 326 4.47 -0.07 17.40
C LYS A 326 4.77 -0.67 16.03
N LEU A 327 3.92 -1.60 15.57
CA LEU A 327 4.02 -2.21 14.25
C LEU A 327 3.41 -1.25 13.22
N LYS A 328 4.28 -0.56 12.49
CA LYS A 328 3.96 0.38 11.41
C LYS A 328 4.00 -0.40 10.10
N GLY A 329 2.91 -1.12 9.82
CA GLY A 329 2.90 -2.22 8.88
C GLY A 329 2.22 -1.96 7.55
N VAL A 330 2.56 -2.83 6.59
CA VAL A 330 1.85 -3.01 5.32
C VAL A 330 1.64 -4.49 5.05
N ASN A 331 0.58 -4.83 4.34
CA ASN A 331 0.36 -6.13 3.73
C ASN A 331 1.10 -6.17 2.39
N ARG A 332 1.73 -7.29 2.04
CA ARG A 332 2.47 -7.43 0.80
C ARG A 332 2.18 -8.73 0.09
N HIS A 333 1.62 -8.63 -1.10
CA HIS A 333 1.53 -9.71 -2.07
C HIS A 333 2.77 -9.79 -2.97
N ASP A 334 3.07 -10.99 -3.47
CA ASP A 334 4.04 -11.22 -4.55
C ASP A 334 3.39 -10.85 -5.90
N SER A 335 3.58 -9.61 -6.36
CA SER A 335 3.02 -9.10 -7.62
C SER A 335 4.04 -8.31 -8.43
N HIS A 336 4.17 -8.66 -9.72
CA HIS A 336 5.00 -7.94 -10.69
C HIS A 336 4.18 -7.73 -11.98
N PRO A 337 4.11 -6.51 -12.53
CA PRO A 337 3.19 -6.19 -13.65
C PRO A 337 3.50 -6.95 -14.94
N VAL A 338 4.72 -7.46 -15.12
CA VAL A 338 5.17 -8.16 -16.33
C VAL A 338 5.41 -9.65 -16.08
N LEU A 339 5.78 -10.04 -14.85
CA LEU A 339 6.17 -11.39 -14.51
C LEU A 339 5.12 -12.17 -13.70
N GLY A 340 4.01 -11.55 -13.36
CA GLY A 340 2.97 -12.16 -12.53
C GLY A 340 3.43 -12.39 -11.09
N HIS A 341 3.38 -13.64 -10.60
CA HIS A 341 3.81 -14.01 -9.25
C HIS A 341 5.31 -14.35 -9.16
N THR A 342 6.04 -14.24 -10.25
CA THR A 342 7.50 -14.42 -10.27
C THR A 342 8.20 -13.13 -9.89
N ILE A 343 8.81 -13.09 -8.70
CA ILE A 343 9.41 -11.87 -8.15
C ILE A 343 10.93 -11.99 -8.13
N PRO A 344 11.66 -11.19 -8.92
CA PRO A 344 13.12 -11.16 -8.87
C PRO A 344 13.65 -10.62 -7.53
N LEU A 345 14.80 -11.14 -7.06
CA LEU A 345 15.40 -10.75 -5.78
C LEU A 345 15.64 -9.22 -5.67
N TYR A 346 16.09 -8.59 -6.77
CA TYR A 346 16.31 -7.13 -6.79
C TYR A 346 14.99 -6.36 -6.57
N HIS A 347 13.88 -6.89 -7.04
CA HIS A 347 12.56 -6.27 -6.88
C HIS A 347 12.07 -6.37 -5.42
N MET A 348 12.30 -7.53 -4.77
CA MET A 348 12.04 -7.70 -3.33
C MET A 348 12.86 -6.70 -2.50
N LYS A 349 14.16 -6.55 -2.81
CA LYS A 349 15.04 -5.59 -2.13
C LYS A 349 14.57 -4.15 -2.34
N ASN A 350 14.14 -3.80 -3.54
CA ASN A 350 13.61 -2.46 -3.84
C ASN A 350 12.32 -2.16 -3.07
N ASP A 351 11.41 -3.13 -2.96
CA ASP A 351 10.20 -2.98 -2.12
C ASP A 351 10.60 -2.64 -0.67
N LEU A 352 11.51 -3.41 -0.07
CA LEU A 352 11.96 -3.21 1.30
C LEU A 352 12.67 -1.86 1.50
N ILE A 353 13.53 -1.45 0.56
CA ILE A 353 14.18 -0.13 0.60
C ILE A 353 13.13 0.98 0.55
N LEU A 354 12.14 0.87 -0.33
CA LEU A 354 11.07 1.85 -0.45
C LEU A 354 10.22 1.91 0.83
N MET A 355 9.92 0.77 1.44
CA MET A 355 9.24 0.70 2.73
C MET A 355 10.02 1.41 3.84
N LYS A 356 11.35 1.16 3.96
CA LYS A 356 12.22 1.86 4.92
C LYS A 356 12.21 3.38 4.72
N ARG A 357 12.30 3.84 3.47
CA ARG A 357 12.20 5.27 3.12
C ARG A 357 10.88 5.91 3.56
N HIS A 358 9.84 5.11 3.75
CA HIS A 358 8.52 5.57 4.17
C HIS A 358 8.19 5.20 5.62
N ASN A 359 9.21 4.98 6.47
CA ASN A 359 9.08 4.73 7.91
C ASN A 359 8.30 3.45 8.29
N ILE A 360 8.10 2.53 7.36
CA ILE A 360 7.48 1.23 7.59
C ILE A 360 8.50 0.32 8.30
N ASN A 361 8.08 -0.36 9.37
CA ASN A 361 8.94 -1.26 10.16
C ASN A 361 8.39 -2.68 10.26
N ALA A 362 7.20 -2.95 9.69
CA ALA A 362 6.56 -4.26 9.78
C ALA A 362 5.89 -4.66 8.47
N ILE A 363 5.85 -5.97 8.20
CA ILE A 363 5.25 -6.57 7.00
C ILE A 363 4.43 -7.78 7.42
N ARG A 364 3.22 -7.92 6.86
CA ARG A 364 2.50 -9.20 6.84
C ARG A 364 2.66 -9.80 5.46
N THR A 365 3.12 -11.06 5.41
CA THR A 365 3.27 -11.81 4.15
C THR A 365 1.91 -12.31 3.69
N SER A 366 1.07 -11.41 3.25
CA SER A 366 -0.31 -11.69 2.83
C SER A 366 -0.35 -12.34 1.46
N HIS A 367 -0.96 -13.54 1.24
CA HIS A 367 -1.49 -14.38 2.34
C HIS A 367 -0.84 -15.76 2.22
N TYR A 368 0.48 -15.77 2.17
CA TYR A 368 1.31 -16.98 1.97
C TYR A 368 2.78 -16.70 2.31
N PRO A 369 3.57 -17.74 2.61
CA PRO A 369 5.00 -17.59 2.84
C PRO A 369 5.73 -17.10 1.57
N ASN A 370 6.48 -16.00 1.70
CA ASN A 370 7.24 -15.42 0.58
C ASN A 370 8.47 -16.28 0.23
N ASP A 371 9.21 -15.88 -0.82
CA ASP A 371 10.54 -16.45 -1.13
C ASP A 371 11.42 -16.38 0.13
N PRO A 372 12.14 -17.45 0.52
CA PRO A 372 12.97 -17.43 1.74
C PRO A 372 14.04 -16.32 1.73
N ARG A 373 14.51 -15.89 0.56
CA ARG A 373 15.46 -14.77 0.44
C ARG A 373 14.82 -13.42 0.78
N PHE A 374 13.50 -13.29 0.67
CA PHE A 374 12.80 -12.11 1.15
C PHE A 374 12.89 -11.98 2.68
N LEU A 375 12.77 -13.09 3.39
CA LEU A 375 12.92 -13.13 4.84
C LEU A 375 14.37 -12.86 5.28
N GLU A 376 15.37 -13.37 4.53
CA GLU A 376 16.78 -13.00 4.74
C GLU A 376 16.99 -11.49 4.62
N LEU A 377 16.40 -10.85 3.61
CA LEU A 377 16.43 -9.38 3.46
C LEU A 377 15.70 -8.65 4.60
N CYS A 378 14.58 -9.21 5.11
CA CYS A 378 13.88 -8.64 6.26
C CYS A 378 14.72 -8.74 7.55
N ASP A 379 15.47 -9.83 7.74
CA ASP A 379 16.43 -9.97 8.83
C ASP A 379 17.52 -8.90 8.77
N GLU A 380 18.09 -8.67 7.57
CA GLU A 380 19.21 -7.74 7.31
C GLU A 380 18.78 -6.27 7.39
N LEU A 381 17.66 -5.91 6.77
CA LEU A 381 17.17 -4.53 6.74
C LEU A 381 16.38 -4.14 7.99
N GLY A 382 16.01 -5.09 8.83
CA GLY A 382 15.28 -4.86 10.08
C GLY A 382 13.78 -4.60 9.83
N PHE A 383 12.99 -5.65 9.63
CA PHE A 383 11.53 -5.61 9.59
C PHE A 383 10.94 -6.62 10.57
N TYR A 384 9.87 -6.26 11.25
CA TYR A 384 9.05 -7.21 11.97
C TYR A 384 8.11 -7.90 11.00
N VAL A 385 8.12 -9.22 10.95
CA VAL A 385 7.33 -9.99 10.00
C VAL A 385 6.24 -10.79 10.73
N ILE A 386 5.00 -10.69 10.23
CA ILE A 386 3.93 -11.67 10.46
C ILE A 386 3.99 -12.61 9.26
N ASP A 387 4.53 -13.82 9.46
CA ASP A 387 4.61 -14.83 8.42
C ASP A 387 3.34 -15.65 8.40
N GLU A 388 2.69 -15.75 7.22
CA GLU A 388 1.34 -16.27 7.11
C GLU A 388 1.28 -17.56 6.30
N ALA A 389 0.55 -18.56 6.84
CA ALA A 389 0.31 -19.82 6.17
C ALA A 389 -0.50 -19.62 4.88
N ASP A 390 -0.16 -20.35 3.83
CA ASP A 390 -0.84 -20.35 2.52
C ASP A 390 -2.25 -20.91 2.64
N LEU A 391 -3.15 -20.13 3.24
CA LEU A 391 -4.50 -20.58 3.61
C LEU A 391 -5.51 -19.44 3.53
N GLU A 392 -6.45 -19.56 2.58
CA GLU A 392 -7.65 -18.74 2.50
C GLU A 392 -8.81 -19.51 1.88
N THR A 393 -10.01 -19.39 2.47
CA THR A 393 -11.23 -20.08 2.00
C THR A 393 -12.42 -19.11 1.86
N HIS A 394 -12.15 -17.86 1.47
CA HIS A 394 -13.12 -16.77 1.51
C HIS A 394 -14.40 -17.06 0.72
N GLY A 395 -14.29 -17.74 -0.42
CA GLY A 395 -15.45 -18.11 -1.25
C GLY A 395 -16.49 -19.02 -0.55
N ALA A 396 -16.13 -19.67 0.55
CA ALA A 396 -17.07 -20.42 1.37
C ALA A 396 -18.17 -19.51 1.99
N GLU A 397 -17.89 -18.23 2.23
CA GLU A 397 -18.90 -17.26 2.67
C GLU A 397 -20.04 -17.12 1.67
N ARG A 398 -19.75 -17.21 0.36
CA ARG A 398 -20.75 -17.04 -0.72
C ARG A 398 -21.78 -18.17 -0.78
N VAL A 399 -21.45 -19.33 -0.25
CA VAL A 399 -22.38 -20.47 -0.12
C VAL A 399 -23.09 -20.51 1.24
N GLY A 400 -22.80 -19.52 2.10
CA GLY A 400 -23.52 -19.30 3.36
C GLY A 400 -22.93 -20.01 4.58
N ASP A 401 -21.73 -20.59 4.48
CA ASP A 401 -21.01 -21.18 5.61
C ASP A 401 -19.50 -20.90 5.51
N PHE A 402 -19.09 -19.75 6.02
CA PHE A 402 -17.70 -19.26 5.98
C PHE A 402 -16.70 -20.23 6.62
N SER A 403 -17.13 -21.01 7.61
CA SER A 403 -16.25 -21.93 8.34
C SER A 403 -16.36 -23.40 7.87
N MET A 404 -17.05 -23.68 6.77
CA MET A 404 -17.34 -25.06 6.34
C MET A 404 -16.07 -25.90 6.18
N ILE A 405 -15.04 -25.37 5.53
CA ILE A 405 -13.79 -26.09 5.27
C ILE A 405 -12.93 -26.14 6.55
N SER A 406 -12.91 -25.07 7.34
CA SER A 406 -12.15 -24.96 8.59
C SER A 406 -12.63 -25.95 9.69
N ARG A 407 -13.89 -26.42 9.58
CA ARG A 407 -14.48 -27.43 10.49
C ARG A 407 -14.49 -28.82 9.91
N ASP A 408 -14.22 -28.98 8.61
CA ASP A 408 -14.25 -30.29 7.98
C ASP A 408 -12.97 -31.09 8.31
N PRO A 409 -13.09 -32.26 9.01
CA PRO A 409 -11.93 -33.04 9.38
C PRO A 409 -11.19 -33.66 8.17
N GLN A 410 -11.81 -33.72 6.97
CA GLN A 410 -11.10 -34.22 5.81
C GLN A 410 -9.99 -33.26 5.33
N PHE A 411 -10.08 -31.96 5.67
CA PHE A 411 -9.07 -30.94 5.37
C PHE A 411 -8.05 -30.73 6.50
N GLU A 412 -8.19 -31.39 7.65
CA GLU A 412 -7.27 -31.23 8.78
C GLU A 412 -5.80 -31.40 8.38
N ALA A 413 -5.50 -32.44 7.60
CA ALA A 413 -4.13 -32.71 7.15
C ALA A 413 -3.59 -31.58 6.28
N ALA A 414 -4.43 -30.99 5.42
CA ALA A 414 -4.05 -29.89 4.54
C ALA A 414 -3.77 -28.58 5.33
N TYR A 415 -4.57 -28.29 6.35
CA TYR A 415 -4.35 -27.16 7.27
C TYR A 415 -3.03 -27.32 8.03
N LEU A 416 -2.81 -28.47 8.65
CA LEU A 416 -1.59 -28.76 9.38
C LEU A 416 -0.34 -28.74 8.49
N ASP A 417 -0.41 -29.29 7.27
CA ASP A 417 0.73 -29.33 6.36
C ASP A 417 1.19 -27.93 5.96
N ARG A 418 0.26 -27.00 5.69
CA ARG A 418 0.57 -25.59 5.37
C ARG A 418 1.31 -24.91 6.52
N MET A 419 0.85 -25.08 7.74
CA MET A 419 1.51 -24.58 8.95
C MET A 419 2.87 -25.24 9.19
N HIS A 420 2.97 -26.55 9.03
CA HIS A 420 4.22 -27.29 9.20
C HIS A 420 5.30 -26.82 8.21
N ARG A 421 4.94 -26.72 6.93
CA ARG A 421 5.89 -26.28 5.89
C ARG A 421 6.40 -24.88 6.13
N MET A 422 5.53 -23.93 6.44
CA MET A 422 5.92 -22.56 6.75
C MET A 422 6.88 -22.52 7.94
N VAL A 423 6.44 -23.03 9.10
CA VAL A 423 7.25 -22.93 10.33
C VAL A 423 8.58 -23.68 10.19
N GLU A 424 8.60 -24.89 9.61
CA GLU A 424 9.84 -25.67 9.44
C GLU A 424 10.81 -24.98 8.49
N ARG A 425 10.34 -24.36 7.39
CA ARG A 425 11.19 -23.65 6.46
C ARG A 425 11.78 -22.38 7.05
N ASP A 426 10.94 -21.59 7.76
CA ASP A 426 11.23 -20.18 8.10
C ASP A 426 11.61 -19.96 9.58
N LYS A 427 11.62 -20.99 10.42
CA LYS A 427 11.86 -20.96 11.87
C LYS A 427 13.14 -20.28 12.33
N ASN A 428 14.14 -20.07 11.44
CA ASN A 428 15.45 -19.50 11.78
C ASN A 428 15.54 -17.98 11.57
N HIS A 429 14.49 -17.33 11.01
CA HIS A 429 14.51 -15.90 10.73
C HIS A 429 14.25 -15.05 11.97
N ALA A 430 15.13 -14.08 12.23
CA ALA A 430 15.00 -13.16 13.35
C ALA A 430 13.84 -12.17 13.17
N SER A 431 13.53 -11.80 11.93
CA SER A 431 12.44 -10.87 11.56
C SER A 431 11.05 -11.37 11.93
N ILE A 432 10.82 -12.68 11.87
CA ILE A 432 9.48 -13.24 12.17
C ILE A 432 9.17 -13.11 13.65
N ILE A 433 8.11 -12.38 13.99
CA ILE A 433 7.64 -12.16 15.35
C ILE A 433 6.33 -12.89 15.65
N MET A 434 5.56 -13.22 14.60
CA MET A 434 4.28 -13.93 14.73
C MET A 434 4.15 -14.97 13.61
N TRP A 435 3.57 -16.10 13.95
CA TRP A 435 3.05 -17.11 13.02
C TRP A 435 1.56 -16.88 12.82
N SER A 436 1.13 -16.62 11.59
CA SER A 436 -0.28 -16.44 11.24
C SER A 436 -0.85 -17.72 10.62
N LEU A 437 -2.07 -18.09 11.05
CA LEU A 437 -2.72 -19.34 10.64
C LEU A 437 -3.35 -19.26 9.25
N GLY A 438 -3.30 -18.11 8.61
CA GLY A 438 -3.91 -17.82 7.31
C GLY A 438 -4.80 -16.60 7.33
N ASN A 439 -5.56 -16.41 6.26
CA ASN A 439 -6.49 -15.32 6.05
C ASN A 439 -7.94 -15.84 5.99
N GLU A 440 -8.91 -15.01 6.00
CA GLU A 440 -10.37 -15.07 5.76
C GLU A 440 -10.94 -16.48 5.44
N SER A 441 -10.89 -17.36 6.43
CA SER A 441 -11.30 -18.78 6.32
C SER A 441 -12.34 -19.18 7.37
N GLY A 442 -13.05 -18.21 7.95
CA GLY A 442 -13.86 -18.46 9.11
C GLY A 442 -13.00 -18.95 10.28
N TYR A 443 -13.54 -19.82 11.15
CA TYR A 443 -12.78 -20.41 12.25
C TYR A 443 -13.30 -21.81 12.60
N GLY A 444 -12.39 -22.75 12.83
CA GLY A 444 -12.74 -24.13 13.14
C GLY A 444 -11.64 -24.89 13.86
N GLU A 445 -11.92 -26.19 14.15
CA GLU A 445 -10.99 -27.07 14.87
C GLU A 445 -9.64 -27.21 14.13
N ASN A 446 -9.62 -27.11 12.80
CA ASN A 446 -8.39 -27.21 12.02
C ASN A 446 -7.43 -26.07 12.36
N HIS A 447 -7.92 -24.83 12.52
CA HIS A 447 -7.11 -23.70 12.99
C HIS A 447 -6.58 -23.89 14.42
N VAL A 448 -7.41 -24.40 15.33
CA VAL A 448 -6.96 -24.69 16.70
C VAL A 448 -5.80 -25.69 16.70
N LYS A 449 -5.88 -26.73 15.88
CA LYS A 449 -4.79 -27.72 15.74
C LYS A 449 -3.52 -27.11 15.17
N MET A 450 -3.62 -26.23 14.15
CA MET A 450 -2.49 -25.48 13.62
C MET A 450 -1.81 -24.65 14.72
N ALA A 451 -2.59 -23.87 15.47
CA ALA A 451 -2.09 -23.01 16.55
C ALA A 451 -1.37 -23.80 17.64
N LEU A 452 -1.99 -24.88 18.11
CA LEU A 452 -1.41 -25.74 19.16
C LEU A 452 -0.11 -26.40 18.69
N TRP A 453 -0.07 -26.85 17.43
CA TRP A 453 1.14 -27.42 16.87
C TRP A 453 2.26 -26.41 16.79
N ALA A 454 1.97 -25.21 16.25
CA ALA A 454 2.95 -24.13 16.11
C ALA A 454 3.53 -23.71 17.46
N LYS A 455 2.70 -23.51 18.47
CA LYS A 455 3.15 -23.22 19.84
C LYS A 455 4.03 -24.30 20.43
N ASN A 456 3.72 -25.56 20.17
CA ASN A 456 4.53 -26.68 20.66
C ASN A 456 5.89 -26.77 19.95
N LYS A 457 5.93 -26.43 18.66
CA LYS A 457 7.16 -26.44 17.85
C LYS A 457 8.05 -25.24 18.18
N ASP A 458 7.45 -24.04 18.23
CA ASP A 458 8.13 -22.79 18.46
C ASP A 458 7.32 -21.86 19.38
N ASN A 459 7.70 -21.79 20.62
CA ASN A 459 7.09 -20.94 21.65
C ASN A 459 7.75 -19.57 21.76
N SER A 460 8.71 -19.24 20.89
CA SER A 460 9.44 -17.97 20.89
C SER A 460 8.73 -16.87 20.08
N ARG A 461 7.67 -17.24 19.33
CA ARG A 461 6.86 -16.34 18.49
C ARG A 461 5.40 -16.41 18.88
N LEU A 462 4.66 -15.33 18.58
CA LEU A 462 3.24 -15.22 18.87
C LEU A 462 2.39 -15.91 17.80
N ILE A 463 1.20 -16.35 18.16
CA ILE A 463 0.22 -16.92 17.22
C ILE A 463 -0.84 -15.88 16.91
N HIS A 464 -1.04 -15.65 15.62
CA HIS A 464 -1.97 -14.69 15.04
C HIS A 464 -3.02 -15.38 14.18
N TYR A 465 -4.28 -14.95 14.25
CA TYR A 465 -5.33 -15.24 13.28
C TYR A 465 -6.52 -14.30 13.49
N GLU A 466 -6.92 -13.56 12.43
CA GLU A 466 -8.02 -12.61 12.55
C GLU A 466 -9.41 -13.27 12.49
N GLY A 467 -9.56 -14.33 11.67
CA GLY A 467 -10.85 -14.96 11.41
C GLY A 467 -11.58 -15.46 12.66
N ALA A 468 -10.87 -15.73 13.76
CA ALA A 468 -11.44 -16.07 15.04
C ALA A 468 -12.23 -14.91 15.70
N PHE A 469 -12.05 -13.68 15.24
CA PHE A 469 -12.64 -12.44 15.79
C PHE A 469 -13.47 -11.69 14.75
N SER A 470 -13.66 -12.24 13.55
CA SER A 470 -14.41 -11.60 12.49
C SER A 470 -15.89 -11.46 12.85
N PRO A 471 -16.52 -10.28 12.60
CA PRO A 471 -17.97 -10.11 12.76
C PRO A 471 -18.79 -11.01 11.83
N SER A 472 -18.20 -11.46 10.71
CA SER A 472 -18.85 -12.35 9.74
C SER A 472 -19.08 -13.76 10.28
N LEU A 473 -18.48 -14.11 11.41
CA LEU A 473 -18.79 -15.33 12.14
C LEU A 473 -20.17 -15.21 12.79
N TYR A 474 -21.22 -15.07 11.99
CA TYR A 474 -22.61 -15.03 12.46
C TYR A 474 -23.11 -16.35 13.07
N TYR A 475 -22.28 -17.31 13.20
CA TYR A 475 -22.67 -18.63 13.65
C TYR A 475 -22.09 -18.94 14.99
N ASP A 476 -23.02 -19.08 15.88
CA ASP A 476 -23.16 -20.03 16.97
C ASP A 476 -22.01 -21.05 17.09
N ILE A 477 -20.81 -20.54 16.91
CA ILE A 477 -19.70 -21.20 17.52
C ILE A 477 -19.87 -20.79 18.97
N ASN A 478 -20.22 -21.75 19.82
CA ASN A 478 -19.85 -21.75 21.21
C ASN A 478 -18.31 -21.71 21.31
N THR A 479 -17.69 -20.80 20.58
CA THR A 479 -16.31 -20.38 20.73
C THR A 479 -16.26 -19.51 21.97
N GLY A 480 -16.47 -20.15 23.10
CA GLY A 480 -16.11 -19.56 24.35
C GLY A 480 -14.62 -19.20 24.32
N TRP A 481 -14.15 -18.39 25.24
CA TRP A 481 -12.76 -18.07 25.49
C TRP A 481 -11.78 -19.24 25.27
N GLU A 482 -12.20 -20.47 25.64
CA GLU A 482 -11.40 -21.68 25.53
C GLU A 482 -10.97 -22.01 24.09
N ALA A 483 -11.81 -21.74 23.09
CA ALA A 483 -11.49 -22.01 21.68
C ALA A 483 -10.48 -21.02 21.08
N THR A 484 -10.40 -19.78 21.53
CA THR A 484 -9.44 -18.76 21.07
C THR A 484 -8.24 -18.60 21.98
N SER A 485 -8.13 -19.39 23.08
CA SER A 485 -7.01 -19.32 24.03
C SER A 485 -5.65 -19.74 23.41
N CYS A 486 -5.69 -20.40 22.26
CA CYS A 486 -4.49 -20.73 21.48
C CYS A 486 -3.88 -19.53 20.75
N LEU A 487 -4.61 -18.41 20.64
CA LEU A 487 -4.16 -17.18 19.96
C LEU A 487 -3.60 -16.18 20.99
N ASP A 488 -2.47 -15.56 20.66
CA ASP A 488 -1.76 -14.66 21.58
C ASP A 488 -2.17 -13.20 21.40
N VAL A 489 -2.66 -12.83 20.23
CA VAL A 489 -3.10 -11.46 19.89
C VAL A 489 -4.58 -11.45 19.49
N TYR A 490 -5.27 -10.36 19.79
CA TYR A 490 -6.57 -10.05 19.20
C TYR A 490 -6.31 -9.37 17.86
N SER A 491 -6.84 -9.89 16.79
CA SER A 491 -6.66 -9.32 15.46
C SER A 491 -7.99 -8.91 14.84
N ARG A 492 -8.00 -7.84 14.04
CA ARG A 492 -9.19 -7.35 13.38
C ARG A 492 -8.86 -6.69 12.05
N MET A 493 -9.77 -6.84 11.08
CA MET A 493 -9.76 -6.11 9.82
C MET A 493 -10.72 -4.93 9.88
N TYR A 494 -10.30 -3.80 9.40
CA TYR A 494 -11.09 -2.57 9.15
C TYR A 494 -12.05 -2.15 10.28
N PRO A 495 -11.68 -2.24 11.56
CA PRO A 495 -12.57 -1.77 12.63
C PRO A 495 -12.70 -0.24 12.56
N SER A 496 -13.87 0.29 12.93
CA SER A 496 -13.98 1.73 13.10
C SER A 496 -13.18 2.20 14.33
N ILE A 497 -12.72 3.45 14.29
CA ILE A 497 -11.99 4.07 15.39
C ILE A 497 -12.84 4.08 16.67
N SER A 498 -14.17 4.31 16.53
CA SER A 498 -15.12 4.24 17.66
C SER A 498 -15.19 2.84 18.25
N TRP A 499 -15.23 1.78 17.44
CA TRP A 499 -15.19 0.40 17.97
C TRP A 499 -13.92 0.14 18.79
N MET A 500 -12.77 0.59 18.31
CA MET A 500 -11.50 0.44 19.06
C MET A 500 -11.56 1.19 20.40
N ALA A 501 -12.08 2.44 20.41
CA ALA A 501 -12.10 3.29 21.59
C ALA A 501 -13.18 2.89 22.60
N ASP A 502 -14.39 2.57 22.13
CA ASP A 502 -15.59 2.45 22.97
C ASP A 502 -15.94 1.00 23.29
N GLU A 503 -15.47 0.03 22.48
CA GLU A 503 -15.73 -1.40 22.71
C GLU A 503 -14.46 -2.14 23.11
N PHE A 504 -13.43 -2.20 22.24
CA PHE A 504 -12.24 -3.00 22.51
C PHE A 504 -11.46 -2.51 23.73
N LEU A 505 -11.14 -1.22 23.80
CA LEU A 505 -10.36 -0.66 24.91
C LEU A 505 -11.12 -0.67 26.25
N GLN A 506 -12.45 -0.66 26.22
CA GLN A 506 -13.31 -0.75 27.42
C GLN A 506 -13.57 -2.19 27.88
N ASN A 507 -13.21 -3.19 27.07
CA ASN A 507 -13.37 -4.59 27.44
C ASN A 507 -12.22 -5.04 28.34
N GLU A 508 -12.49 -5.01 29.66
CA GLU A 508 -11.52 -5.44 30.69
C GLU A 508 -11.29 -6.98 30.70
N ASN A 509 -12.18 -7.75 30.09
CA ASN A 509 -12.04 -9.21 30.05
C ASN A 509 -11.07 -9.65 28.95
N GLU A 510 -10.93 -8.92 27.88
CA GLU A 510 -9.94 -9.19 26.85
C GLU A 510 -8.56 -8.70 27.30
N LYS A 511 -7.58 -9.61 27.41
CA LYS A 511 -6.22 -9.32 27.91
C LYS A 511 -5.16 -9.34 26.81
N ARG A 512 -5.55 -9.62 25.56
CA ARG A 512 -4.58 -9.63 24.44
C ARG A 512 -4.39 -8.23 23.89
N PRO A 513 -3.20 -7.94 23.34
CA PRO A 513 -2.98 -6.74 22.54
C PRO A 513 -3.79 -6.81 21.24
N LEU A 514 -4.18 -5.65 20.70
CA LEU A 514 -4.83 -5.54 19.39
C LEU A 514 -3.81 -5.27 18.29
N VAL A 515 -3.90 -6.05 17.23
CA VAL A 515 -3.23 -5.82 15.94
C VAL A 515 -4.31 -5.65 14.87
N LEU A 516 -4.25 -4.57 14.11
CA LEU A 516 -5.06 -4.41 12.90
C LEU A 516 -4.29 -5.04 11.74
N CYS A 517 -4.59 -6.31 11.44
CA CYS A 517 -3.90 -6.98 10.33
C CYS A 517 -4.24 -6.36 8.98
N GLU A 518 -5.40 -5.69 8.88
CA GLU A 518 -5.77 -4.85 7.74
C GLU A 518 -6.55 -3.62 8.22
N TYR A 519 -6.20 -2.46 7.67
CA TYR A 519 -6.91 -1.20 7.89
C TYR A 519 -6.61 -0.22 6.75
N CYS A 520 -7.41 0.83 6.64
CA CYS A 520 -7.20 1.94 5.70
C CYS A 520 -6.89 1.45 4.28
N HIS A 521 -7.86 0.75 3.67
CA HIS A 521 -7.77 0.21 2.32
C HIS A 521 -7.32 1.29 1.33
N ALA A 522 -6.17 1.11 0.66
CA ALA A 522 -5.48 2.15 -0.09
C ALA A 522 -5.96 2.29 -1.55
N MET A 523 -7.15 1.83 -1.85
CA MET A 523 -7.71 1.79 -3.20
C MET A 523 -7.89 3.19 -3.81
N GLY A 524 -7.21 3.45 -4.92
CA GLY A 524 -7.30 4.70 -5.67
C GLY A 524 -6.87 5.93 -4.88
N ASN A 525 -7.68 7.00 -4.90
CA ASN A 525 -7.42 8.20 -4.11
C ASN A 525 -7.76 7.96 -2.63
N GLY A 526 -6.78 7.44 -1.89
CA GLY A 526 -6.83 7.10 -0.48
C GLY A 526 -5.45 6.66 0.02
N PRO A 527 -5.39 6.15 1.27
CA PRO A 527 -6.42 6.27 2.29
C PRO A 527 -6.45 7.65 2.96
N GLY A 528 -7.63 8.08 3.43
CA GLY A 528 -7.80 9.27 4.24
C GLY A 528 -7.45 9.00 5.70
N ASP A 529 -8.32 8.66 6.54
CA ASP A 529 -8.38 8.45 7.99
C ASP A 529 -7.11 8.00 8.76
N LEU A 530 -5.96 7.83 8.11
CA LEU A 530 -4.70 7.31 8.69
C LEU A 530 -4.31 8.02 9.99
N LYS A 531 -4.41 9.35 10.02
CA LYS A 531 -4.02 10.13 11.20
C LYS A 531 -4.90 9.81 12.40
N ASP A 532 -6.20 9.67 12.21
CA ASP A 532 -7.15 9.42 13.29
C ASP A 532 -6.91 8.03 13.92
N TYR A 533 -6.57 7.01 13.11
CA TYR A 533 -6.14 5.71 13.61
C TYR A 533 -4.84 5.81 14.42
N TRP A 534 -3.81 6.47 13.87
CA TRP A 534 -2.51 6.54 14.55
C TRP A 534 -2.52 7.41 15.79
N ASP A 535 -3.38 8.46 15.86
CA ASP A 535 -3.56 9.22 17.09
C ASP A 535 -4.09 8.34 18.23
N LEU A 536 -5.00 7.41 17.92
CA LEU A 536 -5.49 6.45 18.92
C LEU A 536 -4.44 5.37 19.24
N ILE A 537 -3.75 4.82 18.23
CA ILE A 537 -2.74 3.77 18.39
C ILE A 537 -1.58 4.24 19.28
N TYR A 538 -1.08 5.46 19.05
CA TYR A 538 0.01 6.01 19.88
C TYR A 538 -0.43 6.32 21.32
N LYS A 539 -1.69 6.68 21.50
CA LYS A 539 -2.25 7.01 22.81
C LYS A 539 -2.40 5.77 23.74
N HIS A 540 -2.61 4.60 23.15
CA HIS A 540 -2.93 3.37 23.90
C HIS A 540 -1.89 2.28 23.65
N PRO A 541 -1.08 1.88 24.66
CA PRO A 541 -0.06 0.83 24.50
C PRO A 541 -0.61 -0.51 24.03
N ARG A 542 -1.85 -0.86 24.42
CA ARG A 542 -2.53 -2.10 24.06
C ARG A 542 -2.87 -2.22 22.56
N LEU A 543 -2.89 -1.08 21.83
CA LEU A 543 -3.01 -1.06 20.37
C LEU A 543 -1.59 -1.19 19.78
N SER A 544 -1.19 -2.41 19.40
CA SER A 544 0.20 -2.72 19.07
C SER A 544 0.62 -2.26 17.68
N GLY A 545 -0.33 -1.97 16.79
CA GLY A 545 -0.03 -1.46 15.45
C GLY A 545 -1.06 -1.89 14.41
N ALA A 546 -0.76 -1.57 13.15
CA ALA A 546 -1.69 -1.73 12.06
C ALA A 546 -0.96 -1.92 10.73
N PHE A 547 -1.54 -2.70 9.81
CA PHE A 547 -1.00 -3.04 8.50
C PHE A 547 -1.95 -2.53 7.41
N VAL A 548 -1.51 -1.54 6.62
CA VAL A 548 -2.32 -1.02 5.51
C VAL A 548 -2.57 -2.12 4.49
N TRP A 549 -3.76 -2.28 4.03
CA TRP A 549 -4.10 -3.04 2.84
C TRP A 549 -4.07 -2.09 1.63
N GLU A 550 -3.13 -2.16 0.65
CA GLU A 550 -1.92 -2.96 0.74
C GLU A 550 -0.72 -2.24 0.10
N TRP A 551 0.38 -2.97 -0.17
CA TRP A 551 1.62 -2.38 -0.67
C TRP A 551 1.54 -1.91 -2.12
N THR A 552 1.04 -2.75 -3.04
CA THR A 552 1.11 -2.44 -4.48
C THR A 552 -0.17 -2.74 -5.23
N ASP A 553 -0.50 -1.92 -6.20
CA ASP A 553 -1.54 -2.24 -7.19
C ASP A 553 -1.19 -3.53 -7.94
N HIS A 554 -2.07 -4.53 -7.90
CA HIS A 554 -1.89 -5.81 -8.59
C HIS A 554 -2.37 -5.72 -10.04
N SER A 555 -1.72 -4.97 -10.89
CA SER A 555 -2.13 -4.84 -12.28
C SER A 555 -1.14 -5.46 -13.24
N VAL A 556 -1.66 -5.99 -14.34
CA VAL A 556 -0.87 -6.62 -15.41
C VAL A 556 -0.65 -5.60 -16.52
N LEU A 557 0.61 -5.33 -16.86
CA LEU A 557 0.95 -4.47 -18.00
C LEU A 557 0.60 -5.18 -19.30
N THR A 558 -0.27 -4.58 -20.09
CA THR A 558 -0.72 -5.11 -21.38
C THR A 558 -0.91 -3.99 -22.41
N LYS A 559 -1.42 -4.31 -23.59
CA LYS A 559 -1.66 -3.36 -24.67
C LYS A 559 -3.07 -3.50 -25.23
N THR A 560 -3.65 -2.39 -25.61
CA THR A 560 -4.86 -2.34 -26.42
C THR A 560 -4.60 -2.90 -27.83
N SER A 561 -5.66 -3.15 -28.60
CA SER A 561 -5.55 -3.63 -29.99
C SER A 561 -4.80 -2.69 -30.92
N ASP A 562 -4.75 -1.41 -30.59
CA ASP A 562 -4.01 -0.34 -31.31
C ASP A 562 -2.63 -0.04 -30.71
N GLY A 563 -2.19 -0.83 -29.71
CA GLY A 563 -0.83 -0.85 -29.21
C GLY A 563 -0.55 0.12 -28.03
N ILE A 564 -1.57 0.74 -27.45
CA ILE A 564 -1.42 1.60 -26.27
C ILE A 564 -1.18 0.71 -25.03
N GLU A 565 -0.09 0.94 -24.31
CA GLU A 565 0.20 0.25 -23.05
C GLU A 565 -0.70 0.75 -21.92
N TYR A 566 -1.17 -0.18 -21.09
CA TYR A 566 -1.94 0.14 -19.90
C TYR A 566 -1.84 -0.97 -18.85
N TYR A 567 -2.15 -0.66 -17.62
CA TYR A 567 -2.27 -1.61 -16.53
C TYR A 567 -3.71 -2.16 -16.48
N ALA A 568 -3.83 -3.47 -16.69
CA ALA A 568 -5.12 -4.17 -16.69
C ALA A 568 -5.51 -4.61 -15.29
N TYR A 569 -6.83 -4.61 -15.04
CA TYR A 569 -7.43 -5.14 -13.83
C TYR A 569 -8.59 -6.12 -14.15
N GLY A 570 -9.26 -6.67 -13.14
CA GLY A 570 -10.27 -7.72 -13.33
C GLY A 570 -11.32 -7.39 -14.38
N GLY A 571 -11.57 -8.35 -15.28
CA GLY A 571 -12.48 -8.24 -16.41
C GLY A 571 -11.85 -7.80 -17.73
N ASP A 572 -10.64 -7.20 -17.72
CA ASP A 572 -9.99 -6.71 -18.94
C ASP A 572 -9.54 -7.85 -19.88
N PHE A 573 -9.27 -9.04 -19.33
CA PHE A 573 -8.96 -10.25 -20.10
C PHE A 573 -10.21 -11.06 -20.47
N GLY A 574 -11.41 -10.55 -20.19
CA GLY A 574 -12.68 -11.26 -20.38
C GLY A 574 -12.88 -12.41 -19.40
N ASP A 575 -12.23 -12.34 -18.25
CA ASP A 575 -12.37 -13.23 -17.10
C ASP A 575 -13.74 -13.05 -16.44
N LYS A 576 -14.36 -14.17 -16.01
CA LYS A 576 -15.69 -14.20 -15.36
C LYS A 576 -15.79 -15.42 -14.44
N PRO A 577 -16.30 -15.25 -13.19
CA PRO A 577 -16.57 -13.96 -12.53
C PRO A 577 -15.31 -13.13 -12.35
N ASN A 578 -15.43 -11.83 -12.05
CA ASN A 578 -14.31 -10.99 -11.67
C ASN A 578 -14.78 -9.87 -10.72
N ASP A 579 -13.85 -9.30 -9.96
CA ASP A 579 -14.13 -8.24 -8.99
C ASP A 579 -13.59 -6.85 -9.46
N GLY A 580 -13.36 -6.69 -10.77
CA GLY A 580 -13.01 -5.41 -11.40
C GLY A 580 -11.67 -4.84 -10.91
N ASN A 581 -11.68 -3.56 -10.54
CA ASN A 581 -10.47 -2.87 -10.09
C ASN A 581 -10.17 -3.07 -8.59
N PHE A 582 -10.73 -4.10 -7.93
CA PHE A 582 -10.48 -4.32 -6.50
C PHE A 582 -9.01 -4.69 -6.21
N CYS A 583 -8.29 -5.20 -7.23
CA CYS A 583 -6.85 -5.44 -7.19
C CYS A 583 -5.98 -4.16 -7.38
N VAL A 584 -6.59 -2.97 -7.47
CA VAL A 584 -5.90 -1.69 -7.62
C VAL A 584 -6.05 -0.94 -6.30
N ASP A 585 -5.36 -1.38 -5.27
CA ASP A 585 -5.55 -1.00 -3.88
C ASP A 585 -4.23 -0.80 -3.12
N GLY A 586 -3.15 -0.56 -3.87
CA GLY A 586 -1.81 -0.37 -3.36
C GLY A 586 -1.48 1.05 -2.89
N LEU A 587 -0.46 1.13 -2.01
CA LEU A 587 0.22 2.37 -1.65
C LEU A 587 1.22 2.81 -2.74
N VAL A 588 1.54 1.92 -3.67
CA VAL A 588 2.38 2.21 -4.83
C VAL A 588 1.73 1.68 -6.11
N TYR A 589 2.01 2.36 -7.23
CA TYR A 589 1.67 1.87 -8.57
C TYR A 589 2.41 0.55 -8.88
N PRO A 590 1.98 -0.21 -9.92
CA PRO A 590 2.63 -1.48 -10.27
C PRO A 590 4.14 -1.36 -10.57
N ASP A 591 4.59 -0.19 -11.03
CA ASP A 591 5.99 0.14 -11.27
C ASP A 591 6.75 0.63 -10.02
N ARG A 592 6.10 0.63 -8.86
CA ARG A 592 6.61 1.08 -7.55
C ARG A 592 6.75 2.61 -7.41
N THR A 593 6.18 3.40 -8.31
CA THR A 593 6.00 4.83 -8.06
C THR A 593 5.06 5.03 -6.86
N PRO A 594 5.41 5.83 -5.85
CA PRO A 594 4.54 6.06 -4.70
C PRO A 594 3.21 6.73 -5.07
N HIS A 595 2.10 6.24 -4.53
CA HIS A 595 0.86 7.01 -4.43
C HIS A 595 0.97 8.10 -3.36
N ASN A 596 0.13 9.13 -3.46
CA ASN A 596 0.03 10.15 -2.40
C ASN A 596 -0.35 9.58 -1.03
N GLY A 597 -1.05 8.43 -1.00
CA GLY A 597 -1.36 7.68 0.23
C GLY A 597 -0.11 7.17 0.96
N LEU A 598 0.94 6.75 0.25
CA LEU A 598 2.21 6.34 0.86
C LEU A 598 2.96 7.54 1.44
N LEU A 599 2.95 8.68 0.76
CA LEU A 599 3.56 9.92 1.26
C LEU A 599 2.83 10.41 2.53
N GLU A 600 1.51 10.30 2.56
CA GLU A 600 0.68 10.60 3.74
C GLU A 600 1.04 9.68 4.91
N LEU A 601 1.11 8.37 4.68
CA LEU A 601 1.49 7.37 5.68
C LEU A 601 2.90 7.68 6.24
N LYS A 602 3.88 7.98 5.39
CA LYS A 602 5.27 8.29 5.78
C LYS A 602 5.32 9.30 6.92
N ASN A 603 4.61 10.42 6.78
CA ASN A 603 4.66 11.49 7.77
C ASN A 603 3.85 11.17 9.03
N ILE A 604 2.73 10.46 8.89
CA ILE A 604 1.89 10.06 10.03
C ILE A 604 2.62 9.07 10.95
N ILE A 605 3.34 8.10 10.39
CA ILE A 605 4.09 7.10 11.17
C ILE A 605 5.55 7.48 11.40
N ALA A 606 5.92 8.72 11.09
CA ALA A 606 7.29 9.21 11.26
C ALA A 606 7.81 8.96 12.68
N PRO A 607 9.09 8.58 12.82
CA PRO A 607 9.66 8.25 14.12
C PRO A 607 10.04 9.48 14.95
N VAL A 608 9.83 10.69 14.43
CA VAL A 608 10.06 11.96 15.13
C VAL A 608 8.82 12.82 14.99
N ARG A 609 8.34 13.39 16.10
CA ARG A 609 7.25 14.37 16.11
C ARG A 609 7.72 15.69 16.68
N THR A 610 7.20 16.77 16.07
CA THR A 610 7.40 18.13 16.57
C THR A 610 6.06 18.75 16.96
N GLU A 611 6.01 19.39 18.11
CA GLU A 611 4.83 20.12 18.62
C GLU A 611 5.25 21.54 18.96
N ALA A 612 4.41 22.53 18.64
CA ALA A 612 4.60 23.89 19.05
C ALA A 612 4.42 24.04 20.58
N VAL A 613 5.36 24.71 21.26
CA VAL A 613 5.26 25.04 22.67
C VAL A 613 5.05 26.54 22.85
N ASP A 614 5.95 27.35 22.33
CA ASP A 614 5.88 28.80 22.27
C ASP A 614 6.62 29.31 21.04
N LEU A 615 5.89 29.45 19.96
CA LEU A 615 6.46 29.91 18.68
C LEU A 615 6.99 31.34 18.75
N ASN A 616 6.48 32.18 19.68
CA ASN A 616 7.03 33.56 19.87
C ASN A 616 8.46 33.56 20.37
N SER A 617 8.85 32.55 21.15
CA SER A 617 10.21 32.39 21.64
C SER A 617 10.98 31.27 20.94
N GLY A 618 10.49 30.79 19.80
CA GLY A 618 11.13 29.72 19.02
C GLY A 618 11.10 28.34 19.69
N LYS A 619 10.24 28.12 20.70
CA LYS A 619 10.21 26.85 21.43
C LYS A 619 9.32 25.82 20.78
N ILE A 620 9.92 24.68 20.48
CA ILE A 620 9.27 23.46 19.97
C ILE A 620 9.59 22.30 20.90
N LYS A 621 8.68 21.35 20.98
CA LYS A 621 8.90 20.06 21.65
C LYS A 621 9.16 19.01 20.58
N VAL A 622 10.33 18.38 20.63
CA VAL A 622 10.68 17.22 19.78
C VAL A 622 10.49 15.95 20.61
N THR A 623 9.79 14.98 20.03
CA THR A 623 9.58 13.67 20.62
C THR A 623 10.21 12.60 19.74
N ASN A 624 11.10 11.80 20.34
CA ASN A 624 11.67 10.61 19.72
C ASN A 624 10.69 9.44 19.90
N LEU A 625 10.12 8.95 18.78
CA LEU A 625 9.22 7.80 18.74
C LEU A 625 9.92 6.50 18.28
N TYR A 626 11.25 6.52 18.12
CA TYR A 626 12.03 5.28 18.02
C TYR A 626 11.98 4.53 19.34
N ASP A 627 12.06 3.21 19.26
CA ASP A 627 11.98 2.34 20.43
C ASP A 627 13.38 2.03 21.02
N PHE A 628 14.43 2.05 20.19
CA PHE A 628 15.78 1.61 20.54
C PHE A 628 16.88 2.63 20.29
N ILE A 629 16.76 3.48 19.26
CA ILE A 629 17.84 4.43 18.89
C ILE A 629 17.51 5.87 19.29
N ASN A 630 18.57 6.62 19.60
CA ASN A 630 18.46 8.07 19.81
C ASN A 630 18.40 8.82 18.46
N LEU A 631 18.16 10.14 18.52
CA LEU A 631 18.06 10.96 17.30
C LEU A 631 19.39 11.47 16.75
N SER A 632 20.55 11.06 17.30
CA SER A 632 21.86 11.54 16.86
C SER A 632 22.24 11.22 15.42
N HIS A 633 21.48 10.31 14.78
CA HIS A 633 21.61 9.99 13.37
C HIS A 633 20.86 10.96 12.44
N LEU A 634 20.17 11.97 13.03
CA LEU A 634 19.39 12.96 12.29
C LEU A 634 19.92 14.39 12.55
N VAL A 635 19.78 15.24 11.54
CA VAL A 635 19.94 16.70 11.63
C VAL A 635 18.54 17.31 11.69
N LEU A 636 18.30 18.23 12.61
CA LEU A 636 17.12 19.07 12.63
C LEU A 636 17.38 20.29 11.75
N ASN A 637 16.62 20.40 10.67
CA ASN A 637 16.62 21.57 9.80
C ASN A 637 15.37 22.38 10.08
N TRP A 638 15.49 23.71 10.06
CA TRP A 638 14.34 24.59 10.15
C TRP A 638 14.46 25.74 9.15
N LYS A 639 13.32 26.20 8.66
CA LYS A 639 13.20 27.40 7.82
C LYS A 639 11.97 28.19 8.19
N VAL A 640 12.09 29.51 8.11
CA VAL A 640 10.96 30.42 8.17
C VAL A 640 10.69 30.96 6.77
N GLU A 641 9.45 30.81 6.33
CA GLU A 641 8.98 31.29 5.03
C GLU A 641 7.99 32.43 5.24
N LYS A 642 8.11 33.47 4.40
CA LYS A 642 7.11 34.53 4.25
C LYS A 642 6.50 34.42 2.86
N ASP A 643 5.18 34.20 2.77
CA ASP A 643 4.44 34.07 1.50
C ASP A 643 5.08 33.05 0.52
N GLY A 644 5.72 32.00 1.07
CA GLY A 644 6.43 30.98 0.32
C GLY A 644 7.90 31.28 -0.01
N GLU A 645 8.42 32.43 0.37
CA GLU A 645 9.85 32.77 0.21
C GLU A 645 10.60 32.55 1.51
N VAL A 646 11.69 31.78 1.47
CA VAL A 646 12.54 31.52 2.64
C VAL A 646 13.24 32.82 3.06
N ILE A 647 13.01 33.25 4.30
CA ILE A 647 13.61 34.48 4.88
C ILE A 647 14.65 34.19 5.95
N ASP A 648 14.58 33.01 6.56
CA ASP A 648 15.56 32.58 7.55
C ASP A 648 15.61 31.05 7.58
N SER A 649 16.77 30.47 7.86
CA SER A 649 16.94 29.01 7.98
C SER A 649 18.24 28.65 8.67
N SER A 650 18.24 27.53 9.38
CA SER A 650 19.45 26.93 9.95
C SER A 650 19.29 25.45 10.15
N GLU A 651 20.36 24.80 10.54
CA GLU A 651 20.42 23.40 10.94
C GLU A 651 20.99 23.25 12.33
N GLU A 652 20.49 22.27 13.08
CA GLU A 652 20.99 21.88 14.39
C GLU A 652 21.53 20.46 14.32
N ASP A 653 22.83 20.32 14.34
CA ASP A 653 23.51 19.03 14.43
C ASP A 653 23.41 18.44 15.84
N ASN A 654 23.45 17.11 15.96
CA ASN A 654 23.59 16.41 17.24
C ASN A 654 22.33 16.45 18.13
N ILE A 655 21.20 15.99 17.63
CA ILE A 655 20.01 15.81 18.47
C ILE A 655 20.20 14.58 19.36
N ASP A 656 20.81 14.75 20.53
CA ASP A 656 20.95 13.66 21.51
C ASP A 656 19.68 13.54 22.35
N LEU A 657 18.67 12.87 21.78
CA LEU A 657 17.39 12.59 22.42
C LEU A 657 17.15 11.09 22.49
N ALA A 658 17.09 10.56 23.71
CA ALA A 658 16.93 9.13 23.96
C ALA A 658 15.61 8.59 23.36
N PRO A 659 15.54 7.25 23.04
CA PRO A 659 14.32 6.64 22.55
C PRO A 659 13.16 6.84 23.54
N GLN A 660 11.94 6.99 22.98
CA GLN A 660 10.69 7.20 23.71
C GLN A 660 10.74 8.37 24.72
N SER A 661 11.51 9.40 24.41
CA SER A 661 11.63 10.62 25.23
C SER A 661 11.31 11.90 24.43
N SER A 662 11.17 13.01 25.13
CA SER A 662 10.95 14.30 24.50
C SER A 662 11.73 15.41 25.19
N SER A 663 12.11 16.43 24.41
CA SER A 663 12.80 17.61 24.92
C SER A 663 12.31 18.88 24.22
N ILE A 664 12.51 20.02 24.87
CA ILE A 664 12.19 21.33 24.31
C ILE A 664 13.46 21.90 23.67
N PHE A 665 13.36 22.26 22.39
CA PHE A 665 14.40 22.96 21.63
C PHE A 665 13.98 24.42 21.44
N THR A 666 14.94 25.33 21.39
CA THR A 666 14.69 26.74 21.10
C THR A 666 15.39 27.10 19.80
N LEU A 667 14.61 27.32 18.75
CA LEU A 667 15.10 27.71 17.43
C LEU A 667 15.37 29.22 17.40
N PRO A 668 16.54 29.66 16.90
CA PRO A 668 16.98 31.05 17.02
C PRO A 668 16.47 31.96 15.86
N TYR A 669 15.17 31.89 15.54
CA TYR A 669 14.58 32.80 14.54
C TYR A 669 13.92 34.01 15.23
N ASP A 670 13.81 35.08 14.48
CA ASP A 670 13.10 36.28 14.92
C ASP A 670 11.69 36.33 14.33
N ILE A 671 10.70 36.62 15.18
CA ILE A 671 9.32 36.86 14.72
C ILE A 671 9.17 38.29 14.23
N PRO A 672 8.69 38.50 12.99
CA PRO A 672 8.37 39.81 12.44
C PRO A 672 7.34 40.54 13.31
N GLN A 673 7.58 41.82 13.54
CA GLN A 673 6.73 42.69 14.37
C GLN A 673 5.45 43.18 13.65
N LYS A 674 5.42 43.06 12.32
CA LYS A 674 4.29 43.49 11.48
C LYS A 674 3.71 42.34 10.71
N PRO A 675 2.36 42.24 10.65
CA PRO A 675 1.69 41.23 9.86
C PRO A 675 1.60 41.64 8.39
N ASP A 676 2.72 41.67 7.69
CA ASP A 676 2.85 42.08 6.29
C ASP A 676 2.99 40.90 5.32
N GLY A 677 2.64 39.69 5.74
CA GLY A 677 2.63 38.45 4.98
C GLY A 677 2.21 37.26 5.83
N ARG A 678 2.16 36.08 5.23
CA ARG A 678 1.91 34.79 5.92
C ARG A 678 3.25 34.15 6.25
N TYR A 679 3.43 33.82 7.51
CA TYR A 679 4.70 33.28 8.02
C TYR A 679 4.53 31.87 8.53
N PHE A 680 5.39 30.98 8.04
CA PHE A 680 5.41 29.56 8.42
C PHE A 680 6.80 29.14 8.84
N LEU A 681 6.87 28.39 9.93
CA LEU A 681 8.05 27.64 10.37
C LEU A 681 7.89 26.19 9.89
N THR A 682 8.79 25.72 9.06
CA THR A 682 8.92 24.31 8.71
C THR A 682 10.12 23.72 9.40
N VAL A 683 9.93 22.60 10.11
CA VAL A 683 10.98 21.81 10.77
C VAL A 683 11.06 20.47 10.09
N SER A 684 12.25 20.02 9.70
CA SER A 684 12.44 18.70 9.08
C SER A 684 13.66 17.99 9.66
N TYR A 685 13.69 16.66 9.49
CA TYR A 685 14.73 15.80 10.03
C TYR A 685 15.35 14.99 8.90
N THR A 686 16.68 15.14 8.72
CA THR A 686 17.40 14.49 7.61
C THR A 686 18.53 13.61 8.14
N LEU A 687 18.89 12.55 7.40
CA LEU A 687 19.98 11.63 7.76
C LEU A 687 21.34 12.31 7.77
N VAL A 688 22.14 12.06 8.80
CA VAL A 688 23.53 12.55 8.94
C VAL A 688 24.49 11.82 8.00
N THR A 689 24.26 10.54 7.75
CA THR A 689 25.13 9.64 6.96
C THR A 689 24.30 8.79 6.00
N ASP A 690 24.97 8.19 5.01
CA ASP A 690 24.37 7.19 4.16
C ASP A 690 23.94 5.97 4.99
N MET A 691 22.74 5.49 4.72
CA MET A 691 22.20 4.22 5.19
C MET A 691 22.04 3.27 4.00
N GLU A 692 21.88 1.96 4.21
CA GLU A 692 21.65 1.02 3.11
C GLU A 692 20.39 1.36 2.28
N TRP A 693 19.41 2.01 2.89
CA TRP A 693 18.10 2.32 2.29
C TRP A 693 17.95 3.77 1.82
N ALA A 694 18.84 4.71 2.22
CA ALA A 694 18.78 6.11 1.78
C ALA A 694 20.11 6.83 1.96
N GLU A 695 20.35 7.86 1.13
CA GLU A 695 21.54 8.69 1.16
C GLU A 695 21.47 9.73 2.29
N LYS A 696 22.62 10.25 2.70
CA LYS A 696 22.75 11.42 3.57
C LYS A 696 21.86 12.57 3.07
N GLY A 697 21.18 13.26 3.97
CA GLY A 697 20.26 14.34 3.65
C GLY A 697 18.85 13.89 3.30
N TYR A 698 18.57 12.57 3.29
CA TYR A 698 17.21 12.07 3.08
C TYR A 698 16.29 12.52 4.21
N GLU A 699 15.13 13.12 3.88
CA GLU A 699 14.13 13.58 4.84
C GLU A 699 13.30 12.41 5.38
N VAL A 700 13.38 12.24 6.71
CA VAL A 700 12.65 11.21 7.45
C VAL A 700 11.28 11.70 7.91
N ALA A 701 11.22 12.95 8.36
CA ALA A 701 10.00 13.57 8.89
C ALA A 701 10.04 15.09 8.71
N PHE A 702 8.87 15.72 8.65
CA PHE A 702 8.72 17.18 8.74
C PHE A 702 7.43 17.55 9.48
N GLU A 703 7.39 18.80 9.98
CA GLU A 703 6.17 19.43 10.51
C GLU A 703 6.22 20.92 10.20
N GLN A 704 5.05 21.53 10.00
CA GLN A 704 4.93 22.96 9.71
C GLN A 704 3.99 23.65 10.69
N PHE A 705 4.37 24.86 11.10
CA PHE A 705 3.57 25.71 12.00
C PHE A 705 3.38 27.09 11.41
N GLU A 706 2.18 27.61 11.48
CA GLU A 706 1.93 29.03 11.21
C GLU A 706 2.45 29.85 12.38
N LEU A 707 3.30 30.85 12.11
CA LEU A 707 3.84 31.72 13.15
C LEU A 707 2.78 32.73 13.60
N PRO A 708 2.72 33.06 14.90
CA PRO A 708 1.70 33.94 15.49
C PRO A 708 1.97 35.44 15.24
N VAL A 709 2.17 35.81 13.99
CA VAL A 709 2.42 37.20 13.57
C VAL A 709 1.13 38.02 13.51
N GLY A 710 -0.03 37.35 13.47
CA GLY A 710 -1.33 38.00 13.33
C GLY A 710 -1.85 37.98 11.88
N LYS A 711 -3.07 38.49 11.68
CA LYS A 711 -3.66 38.61 10.35
C LYS A 711 -2.99 39.71 9.55
N VAL A 712 -2.72 39.43 8.28
CA VAL A 712 -2.16 40.43 7.36
C VAL A 712 -3.11 41.64 7.28
N GLU A 713 -2.54 42.81 7.48
CA GLU A 713 -3.29 44.08 7.30
C GLU A 713 -3.52 44.29 5.80
N LYS A 714 -4.80 44.28 5.40
CA LYS A 714 -5.19 44.52 4.03
C LYS A 714 -5.11 46.00 3.66
N HIS A 715 -4.57 46.26 2.48
CA HIS A 715 -4.50 47.64 1.95
C HIS A 715 -5.89 48.03 1.41
N PRO A 716 -6.50 49.14 1.84
CA PRO A 716 -7.77 49.58 1.30
C PRO A 716 -7.62 50.10 -0.12
N VAL A 717 -8.41 49.59 -1.03
CA VAL A 717 -8.63 50.14 -2.37
C VAL A 717 -10.01 50.75 -2.40
N THR A 718 -10.08 52.09 -2.30
CA THR A 718 -11.38 52.77 -2.24
C THR A 718 -12.11 52.68 -3.58
N LYS A 719 -13.37 52.33 -3.55
CA LYS A 719 -14.24 52.29 -4.72
C LYS A 719 -14.21 53.60 -5.52
N ALA A 720 -14.17 54.74 -4.80
CA ALA A 720 -14.11 56.07 -5.40
C ALA A 720 -12.89 56.29 -6.30
N SER A 721 -11.77 55.63 -6.02
CA SER A 721 -10.52 55.74 -6.83
C SER A 721 -10.52 54.90 -8.10
N MET A 722 -11.47 53.99 -8.27
CA MET A 722 -11.53 53.11 -9.45
C MET A 722 -11.97 53.82 -10.72
N PRO A 723 -11.60 53.32 -11.90
CA PRO A 723 -12.16 53.75 -13.16
C PRO A 723 -13.70 53.64 -13.19
N SER A 724 -14.34 54.46 -14.06
CA SER A 724 -15.78 54.38 -14.25
C SER A 724 -16.15 53.22 -15.17
N ILE A 725 -17.32 52.67 -14.93
CA ILE A 725 -17.92 51.65 -15.78
C ILE A 725 -19.14 52.18 -16.51
N SER A 726 -19.44 51.60 -17.65
CA SER A 726 -20.70 51.83 -18.35
C SER A 726 -21.50 50.52 -18.37
N ILE A 727 -22.81 50.65 -18.29
CA ILE A 727 -23.71 49.51 -18.20
C ILE A 727 -24.80 49.66 -19.25
N VAL A 728 -24.87 48.66 -20.15
CA VAL A 728 -25.98 48.56 -21.12
C VAL A 728 -26.90 47.40 -20.66
N GLU A 729 -28.14 47.76 -20.39
CA GLU A 729 -29.17 46.79 -19.99
C GLU A 729 -30.04 46.44 -21.18
N THR A 730 -30.15 45.15 -21.48
CA THR A 730 -31.07 44.60 -22.48
C THR A 730 -32.05 43.64 -21.83
N ASN A 731 -33.00 43.11 -22.56
CA ASN A 731 -33.93 42.09 -22.05
C ASN A 731 -33.21 40.77 -21.73
N LYS A 732 -32.03 40.52 -22.33
CA LYS A 732 -31.27 39.27 -22.18
C LYS A 732 -30.04 39.41 -21.32
N GLU A 733 -29.38 40.55 -21.32
CA GLU A 733 -28.03 40.71 -20.83
C GLU A 733 -27.80 42.03 -20.12
N PHE A 734 -26.87 42.02 -19.17
CA PHE A 734 -26.17 43.21 -18.68
C PHE A 734 -24.78 43.21 -19.29
N ILE A 735 -24.47 44.24 -20.08
CA ILE A 735 -23.13 44.43 -20.66
C ILE A 735 -22.44 45.49 -19.83
N ILE A 736 -21.35 45.09 -19.16
CA ILE A 736 -20.58 45.88 -18.23
C ILE A 736 -19.25 46.18 -18.88
N GLN A 737 -18.92 47.45 -19.11
CA GLN A 737 -17.71 47.86 -19.78
C GLN A 737 -16.92 48.88 -18.98
N GLY A 738 -15.69 48.54 -18.67
CA GLY A 738 -14.66 49.40 -18.10
C GLY A 738 -13.63 49.83 -19.14
N SER A 739 -12.49 50.38 -18.71
CA SER A 739 -11.41 50.87 -19.60
C SER A 739 -10.75 49.70 -20.37
N GLU A 740 -10.53 48.55 -19.69
CA GLU A 740 -9.76 47.42 -20.21
C GLU A 740 -10.58 46.14 -20.33
N PHE A 741 -11.83 46.16 -19.85
CA PHE A 741 -12.66 44.98 -19.80
C PHE A 741 -14.07 45.20 -20.36
N LYS A 742 -14.67 44.12 -20.83
CA LYS A 742 -16.06 44.01 -21.20
C LYS A 742 -16.62 42.67 -20.73
N TYR A 743 -17.57 42.69 -19.77
CA TYR A 743 -18.22 41.50 -19.23
C TYR A 743 -19.67 41.46 -19.69
N VAL A 744 -20.14 40.25 -20.02
CA VAL A 744 -21.53 40.00 -20.40
C VAL A 744 -22.16 39.06 -19.42
N PHE A 745 -23.17 39.51 -18.69
CA PHE A 745 -23.92 38.74 -17.73
C PHE A 745 -25.30 38.41 -18.31
N ASP A 746 -25.60 37.13 -18.45
CA ASP A 746 -26.86 36.64 -19.01
C ASP A 746 -27.96 36.62 -17.92
N ARG A 747 -29.11 37.19 -18.23
CA ARG A 747 -30.24 37.29 -17.30
C ARG A 747 -31.06 36.03 -17.18
N TYR A 748 -30.99 35.13 -18.18
CA TYR A 748 -31.68 33.85 -18.16
C TYR A 748 -30.91 32.78 -17.39
N TYR A 749 -29.60 32.74 -17.60
CA TYR A 749 -28.70 31.80 -16.92
C TYR A 749 -28.13 32.34 -15.59
N GLY A 750 -28.30 33.61 -15.30
CA GLY A 750 -27.88 34.23 -14.04
C GLY A 750 -26.37 34.22 -13.79
N CYS A 751 -25.58 34.23 -14.85
CA CYS A 751 -24.13 34.08 -14.81
C CYS A 751 -23.46 34.80 -15.99
N PHE A 752 -22.13 34.95 -15.97
CA PHE A 752 -21.34 35.51 -17.07
C PHE A 752 -21.25 34.56 -18.25
N THR A 753 -21.53 35.04 -19.46
CA THR A 753 -21.26 34.37 -20.73
C THR A 753 -19.92 34.76 -21.31
N SER A 754 -19.38 35.91 -20.91
CA SER A 754 -18.11 36.42 -21.41
C SER A 754 -17.42 37.31 -20.36
N ILE A 755 -16.13 37.10 -20.18
CA ILE A 755 -15.23 37.90 -19.32
C ILE A 755 -14.05 38.31 -20.22
N ILE A 756 -14.19 39.42 -20.95
CA ILE A 756 -13.15 39.91 -21.85
C ILE A 756 -12.28 40.90 -21.09
N TYR A 757 -10.98 40.68 -21.09
CA TYR A 757 -9.96 41.58 -20.57
C TYR A 757 -8.89 41.82 -21.63
N ASN A 758 -8.56 43.08 -21.92
CA ASN A 758 -7.65 43.48 -23.00
C ASN A 758 -7.94 42.77 -24.33
N GLY A 759 -9.20 42.62 -24.67
CA GLY A 759 -9.66 41.97 -25.92
C GLY A 759 -9.64 40.45 -25.91
N MET A 760 -9.17 39.78 -24.84
CA MET A 760 -9.15 38.31 -24.68
C MET A 760 -10.28 37.86 -23.79
N ASN A 761 -11.04 36.84 -24.23
CA ASN A 761 -12.04 36.19 -23.36
C ASN A 761 -11.37 35.19 -22.42
N MET A 762 -11.54 35.37 -21.13
CA MET A 762 -10.94 34.56 -20.08
C MET A 762 -11.68 33.26 -19.81
N ILE A 763 -12.92 33.13 -20.31
CA ILE A 763 -13.74 31.92 -20.14
C ILE A 763 -14.19 31.37 -21.49
N SER A 764 -14.14 30.06 -21.67
CA SER A 764 -14.63 29.35 -22.85
C SER A 764 -16.10 28.96 -22.76
N SER A 765 -16.64 28.86 -21.55
CA SER A 765 -18.05 28.54 -21.27
C SER A 765 -18.53 29.25 -20.01
N MET A 766 -19.83 29.29 -19.79
CA MET A 766 -20.45 29.87 -18.60
C MET A 766 -19.99 29.12 -17.33
N PRO A 767 -19.57 29.83 -16.28
CA PRO A 767 -19.35 29.23 -14.97
C PRO A 767 -20.63 28.58 -14.43
N LYS A 768 -20.49 27.46 -13.74
CA LYS A 768 -21.62 26.74 -13.11
C LYS A 768 -21.31 26.40 -11.65
N PHE A 769 -22.32 26.41 -10.80
CA PHE A 769 -22.19 25.85 -9.46
C PHE A 769 -22.22 24.33 -9.55
N ASN A 770 -21.31 23.67 -8.85
CA ASN A 770 -21.12 22.22 -8.92
C ASN A 770 -21.08 21.61 -7.52
N ILE A 771 -21.72 20.44 -7.39
CA ILE A 771 -21.60 19.60 -6.18
C ILE A 771 -21.06 18.19 -6.51
N TRP A 772 -20.84 17.87 -7.79
CA TRP A 772 -20.38 16.56 -8.21
C TRP A 772 -18.84 16.49 -8.26
N ARG A 773 -18.28 15.44 -7.65
CA ARG A 773 -16.91 14.98 -7.92
C ARG A 773 -16.95 13.66 -8.64
N ALA A 774 -15.92 13.31 -9.41
CA ALA A 774 -15.76 11.96 -9.91
C ALA A 774 -15.58 11.02 -8.70
N PRO A 775 -16.51 10.08 -8.44
CA PRO A 775 -16.45 9.29 -7.23
C PRO A 775 -15.13 8.54 -7.12
N THR A 776 -14.49 8.64 -5.97
CA THR A 776 -13.32 7.81 -5.65
C THR A 776 -13.75 6.37 -5.40
N ASP A 777 -12.80 5.43 -5.39
CA ASP A 777 -13.13 4.05 -5.00
C ASP A 777 -13.67 3.97 -3.57
N ASN A 778 -13.25 4.89 -2.69
CA ASN A 778 -13.78 5.00 -1.33
C ASN A 778 -15.22 5.57 -1.28
N ASP A 779 -15.68 6.20 -2.34
CA ASP A 779 -17.06 6.68 -2.46
C ASP A 779 -18.05 5.58 -2.93
N ARG A 780 -17.59 4.35 -3.21
CA ARG A 780 -18.40 3.28 -3.84
C ARG A 780 -19.76 3.04 -3.16
N ASN A 781 -19.83 3.16 -1.85
CA ASN A 781 -21.06 2.94 -1.08
C ASN A 781 -21.96 4.18 -1.08
N ILE A 782 -21.38 5.38 -0.83
CA ILE A 782 -22.13 6.63 -0.77
C ILE A 782 -22.56 7.11 -2.17
N ARG A 783 -21.81 6.77 -3.21
CA ARG A 783 -22.10 7.08 -4.62
C ARG A 783 -23.55 6.72 -5.00
N ASN A 784 -24.01 5.55 -4.62
CA ASN A 784 -25.37 5.11 -4.92
C ASN A 784 -26.44 6.05 -4.34
N LYS A 785 -26.18 6.61 -3.15
CA LYS A 785 -27.06 7.59 -2.51
C LYS A 785 -26.99 8.95 -3.22
N TRP A 786 -25.79 9.40 -3.63
CA TRP A 786 -25.60 10.63 -4.41
C TRP A 786 -26.31 10.57 -5.78
N GLU A 787 -26.13 9.45 -6.49
CA GLU A 787 -26.78 9.23 -7.81
C GLU A 787 -28.30 9.12 -7.67
N ALA A 788 -28.80 8.50 -6.59
CA ALA A 788 -30.23 8.42 -6.31
C ALA A 788 -30.85 9.80 -6.04
N GLU A 789 -30.11 10.73 -5.44
CA GLU A 789 -30.52 12.13 -5.30
C GLU A 789 -30.25 12.99 -6.55
N GLY A 790 -29.54 12.45 -7.55
CA GLY A 790 -29.28 13.09 -8.83
C GLY A 790 -28.12 14.09 -8.79
N TYR A 791 -27.15 13.95 -7.89
CA TYR A 791 -25.99 14.84 -7.80
C TYR A 791 -25.12 14.83 -9.06
N ASN A 792 -25.08 13.71 -9.78
CA ASN A 792 -24.36 13.54 -11.04
C ASN A 792 -25.09 14.13 -12.28
N ARG A 793 -26.27 14.70 -12.11
CA ARG A 793 -27.13 15.21 -13.20
C ARG A 793 -28.02 16.36 -12.75
N LEU A 794 -27.38 17.38 -12.16
CA LEU A 794 -28.10 18.55 -11.66
C LEU A 794 -28.44 19.53 -12.79
N ASP A 795 -29.67 20.03 -12.75
CA ASP A 795 -30.07 21.22 -13.47
C ASP A 795 -30.06 22.44 -12.56
N THR A 796 -29.66 23.59 -13.14
CA THR A 796 -29.76 24.88 -12.48
C THR A 796 -31.03 25.56 -12.92
N HIS A 797 -31.90 25.92 -11.96
CA HIS A 797 -33.05 26.73 -12.24
C HIS A 797 -32.86 28.15 -11.65
N ILE A 798 -33.00 29.17 -12.47
CA ILE A 798 -32.92 30.58 -12.09
C ILE A 798 -34.32 31.11 -11.81
N TYR A 799 -34.55 31.58 -10.60
CA TYR A 799 -35.84 32.19 -10.20
C TYR A 799 -35.92 33.68 -10.50
N SER A 800 -34.81 34.40 -10.28
CA SER A 800 -34.73 35.83 -10.54
C SER A 800 -33.29 36.29 -10.73
N VAL A 801 -33.11 37.31 -11.57
CA VAL A 801 -31.86 38.05 -11.72
C VAL A 801 -32.20 39.53 -11.57
N LYS A 802 -31.59 40.21 -10.61
CA LYS A 802 -31.87 41.59 -10.26
C LYS A 802 -30.61 42.39 -10.01
N ILE A 803 -30.57 43.63 -10.44
CA ILE A 803 -29.57 44.59 -10.00
C ILE A 803 -29.93 45.02 -8.58
N ILE A 804 -29.02 44.86 -7.65
CA ILE A 804 -29.16 45.25 -6.22
C ILE A 804 -28.66 46.67 -5.99
N SER A 805 -27.52 46.98 -6.58
CA SER A 805 -26.92 48.32 -6.53
C SER A 805 -26.12 48.62 -7.81
N ARG A 806 -26.06 49.88 -8.18
CA ARG A 806 -25.18 50.34 -9.28
C ARG A 806 -24.85 51.81 -9.12
N ASP A 807 -23.67 52.19 -9.49
CA ASP A 807 -23.19 53.54 -9.69
C ASP A 807 -22.15 53.59 -10.83
N GLU A 808 -21.41 54.71 -10.92
CA GLU A 808 -20.36 54.86 -11.95
C GLU A 808 -19.15 53.94 -11.73
N LYS A 809 -19.02 53.27 -10.58
CA LYS A 809 -17.83 52.50 -10.15
C LYS A 809 -18.10 51.03 -9.98
N HIS A 810 -19.34 50.61 -9.78
CA HIS A 810 -19.70 49.19 -9.59
C HIS A 810 -21.13 48.89 -10.04
N ILE A 811 -21.36 47.60 -10.23
CA ILE A 811 -22.71 46.98 -10.35
C ILE A 811 -22.76 45.70 -9.53
N SER A 812 -23.83 45.52 -8.72
CA SER A 812 -24.10 44.27 -8.02
C SER A 812 -25.35 43.61 -8.57
N ILE A 813 -25.23 42.37 -9.02
CA ILE A 813 -26.30 41.57 -9.64
C ILE A 813 -26.54 40.35 -8.75
N CYS A 814 -27.76 40.14 -8.29
CA CYS A 814 -28.14 38.98 -7.52
C CYS A 814 -28.93 37.98 -8.37
N SER A 815 -28.49 36.76 -8.39
CA SER A 815 -29.19 35.62 -8.99
C SER A 815 -29.71 34.70 -7.89
N ASP A 816 -31.05 34.47 -7.87
CA ASP A 816 -31.69 33.45 -7.04
C ASP A 816 -31.81 32.19 -7.86
N PHE A 817 -31.29 31.08 -7.35
CA PHE A 817 -31.28 29.80 -8.10
C PHE A 817 -31.43 28.57 -7.21
N SER A 818 -31.64 27.43 -7.84
CA SER A 818 -31.56 26.13 -7.20
C SER A 818 -30.83 25.13 -8.09
N LEU A 819 -30.24 24.14 -7.43
CA LEU A 819 -29.65 22.95 -8.05
C LEU A 819 -30.51 21.74 -7.68
N GLY A 820 -30.96 20.97 -8.68
CA GLY A 820 -31.83 19.81 -8.45
C GLY A 820 -31.67 18.75 -9.53
N GLY A 821 -31.74 17.49 -9.11
CA GLY A 821 -31.82 16.36 -10.02
C GLY A 821 -33.26 16.15 -10.56
N TYR A 822 -33.39 15.44 -11.68
CA TYR A 822 -34.69 15.10 -12.27
C TYR A 822 -35.58 14.36 -11.26
N ILE A 823 -36.87 14.74 -11.24
CA ILE A 823 -37.90 14.19 -10.35
C ILE A 823 -37.58 14.26 -8.84
N LYS A 824 -36.68 15.12 -8.47
CA LYS A 824 -36.29 15.38 -7.07
C LYS A 824 -36.57 16.81 -6.66
N LYS A 825 -36.70 17.05 -5.36
CA LYS A 825 -36.64 18.41 -4.84
C LYS A 825 -35.24 18.98 -5.04
N PRO A 826 -35.10 20.31 -5.17
CA PRO A 826 -33.78 20.90 -5.23
C PRO A 826 -32.90 20.46 -4.05
N VAL A 827 -31.67 20.07 -4.35
CA VAL A 827 -30.64 19.72 -3.36
C VAL A 827 -30.19 20.98 -2.63
N ILE A 828 -30.03 22.07 -3.39
CA ILE A 828 -29.58 23.37 -2.90
C ILE A 828 -30.53 24.47 -3.44
N ARG A 829 -30.85 25.44 -2.57
CA ARG A 829 -31.38 26.75 -2.95
C ARG A 829 -30.38 27.81 -2.55
N ALA A 830 -30.00 28.69 -3.47
CA ALA A 830 -28.94 29.65 -3.23
C ALA A 830 -29.20 31.02 -3.85
N LYS A 831 -28.52 32.03 -3.30
CA LYS A 831 -28.35 33.35 -3.89
C LYS A 831 -26.87 33.54 -4.21
N ALA A 832 -26.57 34.04 -5.41
CA ALA A 832 -25.25 34.49 -5.80
C ALA A 832 -25.28 35.98 -6.09
N LEU A 833 -24.56 36.77 -5.31
CA LEU A 833 -24.34 38.18 -5.53
C LEU A 833 -23.00 38.37 -6.26
N TRP A 834 -23.09 38.88 -7.47
CA TRP A 834 -21.98 39.21 -8.32
C TRP A 834 -21.75 40.70 -8.37
N THR A 835 -20.66 41.22 -7.80
CA THR A 835 -20.30 42.62 -7.85
C THR A 835 -19.10 42.83 -8.77
N VAL A 836 -19.29 43.62 -9.83
CA VAL A 836 -18.24 44.02 -10.77
C VAL A 836 -17.83 45.44 -10.45
N TYR A 837 -16.54 45.66 -10.25
CA TYR A 837 -15.95 46.96 -9.95
C TYR A 837 -15.23 47.57 -11.17
N GLY A 838 -15.02 48.88 -11.15
CA GLY A 838 -14.31 49.58 -12.22
C GLY A 838 -12.85 49.16 -12.42
N SER A 839 -12.25 48.47 -11.46
CA SER A 839 -10.95 47.83 -11.52
C SER A 839 -10.94 46.53 -12.30
N GLY A 840 -12.12 46.06 -12.77
CA GLY A 840 -12.27 44.73 -13.42
C GLY A 840 -12.41 43.56 -12.46
N ASP A 841 -12.35 43.79 -11.17
CA ASP A 841 -12.58 42.78 -10.16
C ASP A 841 -14.06 42.33 -10.13
N ILE A 842 -14.23 41.00 -9.97
CA ILE A 842 -15.56 40.40 -9.75
C ILE A 842 -15.55 39.77 -8.35
N LEU A 843 -16.41 40.29 -7.46
CA LEU A 843 -16.64 39.66 -6.15
C LEU A 843 -17.90 38.78 -6.24
N LEU A 844 -17.75 37.50 -5.95
CA LEU A 844 -18.83 36.53 -5.80
C LEU A 844 -19.08 36.29 -4.32
N GLU A 845 -20.34 36.42 -3.90
CA GLU A 845 -20.80 36.03 -2.57
C GLU A 845 -22.01 35.10 -2.73
N THR A 846 -21.91 33.89 -2.22
CA THR A 846 -23.03 32.94 -2.26
C THR A 846 -23.57 32.66 -0.87
N GLN A 847 -24.90 32.51 -0.81
CA GLN A 847 -25.62 32.02 0.36
C GLN A 847 -26.44 30.81 -0.12
N ALA A 848 -26.04 29.61 0.26
CA ALA A 848 -26.67 28.38 -0.15
C ALA A 848 -27.30 27.68 1.06
N LYS A 849 -28.50 27.17 0.88
CA LYS A 849 -29.21 26.34 1.85
C LYS A 849 -29.35 24.93 1.28
N VAL A 850 -28.77 23.97 1.97
CA VAL A 850 -28.83 22.54 1.63
C VAL A 850 -30.13 21.94 2.17
N SER A 851 -30.80 21.10 1.41
CA SER A 851 -32.04 20.44 1.81
C SER A 851 -31.78 19.41 2.92
N GLU A 852 -32.74 19.28 3.82
CA GLU A 852 -32.66 18.32 4.93
C GLU A 852 -32.90 16.87 4.45
N GLY A 853 -32.28 15.91 5.12
CA GLY A 853 -32.49 14.47 4.92
C GLY A 853 -31.84 13.89 3.65
N ILE A 854 -30.95 14.63 3.03
CA ILE A 854 -30.13 14.17 1.90
C ILE A 854 -28.74 13.73 2.36
N PRO A 855 -28.02 12.91 1.57
CA PRO A 855 -26.61 12.57 1.84
C PRO A 855 -25.73 13.83 1.88
N PHE A 856 -24.61 13.78 2.63
CA PHE A 856 -23.60 14.86 2.59
C PHE A 856 -23.13 15.12 1.16
N LEU A 857 -22.70 16.36 0.89
CA LEU A 857 -22.25 16.75 -0.44
C LEU A 857 -20.82 16.30 -0.70
N PRO A 858 -20.49 15.77 -1.89
CA PRO A 858 -19.10 15.49 -2.26
C PRO A 858 -18.23 16.75 -2.35
N ARG A 859 -18.80 17.85 -2.86
CA ARG A 859 -18.21 19.19 -2.93
C ARG A 859 -19.30 20.26 -3.06
N TYR A 860 -18.93 21.52 -2.87
CA TYR A 860 -19.74 22.66 -3.27
C TYR A 860 -18.82 23.80 -3.71
N GLY A 861 -18.96 24.27 -4.93
CA GLY A 861 -18.15 25.37 -5.45
C GLY A 861 -18.56 25.87 -6.82
N LEU A 862 -17.71 26.73 -7.37
CA LEU A 862 -17.83 27.29 -8.72
C LEU A 862 -16.88 26.53 -9.68
N GLN A 863 -17.42 25.98 -10.74
CA GLN A 863 -16.63 25.44 -11.86
C GLN A 863 -16.64 26.42 -13.01
N LEU A 864 -15.47 26.73 -13.56
CA LEU A 864 -15.31 27.52 -14.79
C LEU A 864 -14.29 26.88 -15.73
N CYS A 865 -14.38 27.25 -17.02
CA CYS A 865 -13.48 26.75 -18.06
C CYS A 865 -12.74 27.93 -18.68
N MET A 866 -11.42 27.85 -18.74
CA MET A 866 -10.58 28.81 -19.47
C MET A 866 -10.20 28.28 -20.86
N PRO A 867 -10.00 29.16 -21.85
CA PRO A 867 -9.58 28.77 -23.19
C PRO A 867 -8.23 28.08 -23.22
N LYS A 868 -7.96 27.32 -24.29
CA LYS A 868 -6.69 26.67 -24.56
C LYS A 868 -5.49 27.59 -24.31
N GLY A 869 -4.43 27.03 -23.71
CA GLY A 869 -3.17 27.71 -23.44
C GLY A 869 -3.08 28.38 -22.06
N ASN A 870 -4.13 28.35 -21.26
CA ASN A 870 -4.12 28.81 -19.87
C ASN A 870 -3.77 27.62 -18.96
N GLU A 871 -2.49 27.26 -18.92
CA GLU A 871 -2.00 26.01 -18.32
C GLU A 871 -0.92 26.22 -17.23
N LEU A 872 -0.54 27.47 -16.95
CA LEU A 872 0.42 27.81 -15.92
C LEU A 872 -0.31 28.20 -14.64
N ILE A 873 0.06 27.53 -13.57
CA ILE A 873 -0.56 27.64 -12.26
C ILE A 873 0.43 28.19 -11.25
N GLU A 874 -0.01 29.13 -10.43
CA GLU A 874 0.70 29.57 -9.23
C GLU A 874 -0.34 29.68 -8.12
N TYR A 875 -0.10 29.08 -6.95
CA TYR A 875 -1.06 29.10 -5.86
C TYR A 875 -0.36 29.14 -4.51
N PHE A 876 -1.07 29.62 -3.50
CA PHE A 876 -0.67 29.57 -2.11
C PHE A 876 -1.68 28.73 -1.34
N GLY A 877 -1.27 27.53 -0.94
CA GLY A 877 -2.11 26.52 -0.34
C GLY A 877 -1.30 25.28 0.06
N TYR A 878 -1.97 24.19 0.43
CA TYR A 878 -1.30 22.92 0.71
C TYR A 878 -0.84 22.25 -0.60
N GLY A 879 0.44 21.92 -0.66
CA GLY A 879 1.11 21.29 -1.79
C GLY A 879 2.45 20.66 -1.38
N PRO A 880 3.27 20.19 -2.36
CA PRO A 880 3.06 20.24 -3.82
C PRO A 880 2.04 19.23 -4.36
N HIS A 881 1.74 18.14 -3.62
CA HIS A 881 0.82 17.10 -4.02
C HIS A 881 -0.64 17.49 -3.74
N GLU A 882 -1.58 16.71 -4.28
CA GLU A 882 -2.98 16.84 -3.93
C GLU A 882 -3.20 16.69 -2.42
N SER A 883 -4.17 17.40 -1.91
CA SER A 883 -4.53 17.36 -0.49
C SER A 883 -6.03 17.50 -0.29
N TYR A 884 -6.55 16.78 0.70
CA TYR A 884 -7.95 16.76 1.08
C TYR A 884 -8.08 17.00 2.58
N LEU A 885 -9.27 17.22 3.06
CA LEU A 885 -9.53 17.55 4.47
C LEU A 885 -8.96 16.50 5.44
N ASP A 886 -8.97 15.21 5.05
CA ASP A 886 -8.51 14.05 5.81
C ASP A 886 -7.20 13.42 5.28
N LYS A 887 -6.64 13.92 4.16
CA LYS A 887 -5.38 13.45 3.54
C LYS A 887 -4.52 14.65 3.16
N ARG A 888 -3.63 15.10 4.07
CA ARG A 888 -2.82 16.33 3.88
C ARG A 888 -1.51 16.38 4.66
N ARG A 889 -1.12 15.29 5.33
CA ARG A 889 0.10 15.26 6.16
C ARG A 889 1.38 15.14 5.35
N SER A 890 1.26 14.71 4.09
CA SER A 890 2.35 14.73 3.11
C SER A 890 2.65 16.11 2.53
N THR A 891 1.81 17.12 2.84
CA THR A 891 1.85 18.46 2.26
C THR A 891 2.06 19.54 3.30
N PHE A 892 2.52 20.69 2.85
CA PHE A 892 2.69 21.89 3.68
C PHE A 892 2.17 23.12 2.93
N LYS A 893 1.86 24.18 3.66
CA LYS A 893 1.32 25.42 3.10
C LYS A 893 2.44 26.35 2.65
N SER A 894 2.50 26.64 1.36
CA SER A 894 3.49 27.52 0.74
C SER A 894 3.00 28.01 -0.61
N LYS A 895 3.85 28.75 -1.32
CA LYS A 895 3.65 29.12 -2.71
C LYS A 895 4.19 28.01 -3.61
N PHE A 896 3.40 27.57 -4.56
CA PHE A 896 3.78 26.55 -5.54
C PHE A 896 3.50 27.00 -6.96
N GLU A 897 4.34 26.55 -7.86
CA GLU A 897 4.17 26.67 -9.30
C GLU A 897 3.96 25.29 -9.92
N ALA A 898 3.02 25.17 -10.84
CA ALA A 898 2.65 23.91 -11.47
C ALA A 898 2.14 24.14 -12.90
N THR A 899 1.89 23.04 -13.60
CA THR A 899 1.09 23.04 -14.83
C THR A 899 -0.19 22.24 -14.59
N VAL A 900 -1.21 22.45 -15.41
CA VAL A 900 -2.46 21.67 -15.35
C VAL A 900 -2.18 20.17 -15.43
N ASP A 901 -1.27 19.75 -16.31
CA ASP A 901 -0.88 18.33 -16.44
C ASP A 901 -0.16 17.79 -15.20
N SER A 902 0.69 18.61 -14.54
CA SER A 902 1.41 18.17 -13.34
C SER A 902 0.54 18.09 -12.07
N MET A 903 -0.63 18.71 -12.08
CA MET A 903 -1.60 18.63 -10.99
C MET A 903 -2.56 17.44 -11.12
N HIS A 904 -2.48 16.67 -12.22
CA HIS A 904 -3.29 15.49 -12.44
C HIS A 904 -2.61 14.25 -11.90
N GLU A 905 -3.28 13.53 -11.00
CA GLU A 905 -2.84 12.21 -10.52
C GLU A 905 -3.46 11.11 -11.38
N ASN A 906 -2.61 10.27 -11.96
CA ASN A 906 -3.03 9.30 -12.98
C ASN A 906 -3.43 7.95 -12.37
N TYR A 907 -4.40 7.93 -11.44
CA TYR A 907 -4.93 6.70 -10.88
C TYR A 907 -5.36 5.70 -11.96
N LEU A 908 -5.03 4.42 -11.79
CA LEU A 908 -5.27 3.36 -12.79
C LEU A 908 -6.75 3.24 -13.19
N LYS A 909 -7.65 3.51 -12.26
CA LYS A 909 -9.05 3.81 -12.55
C LYS A 909 -9.28 5.29 -12.28
N PRO A 910 -9.54 6.10 -13.32
CA PRO A 910 -9.76 7.53 -13.17
C PRO A 910 -10.85 7.87 -12.17
N GLN A 911 -10.54 8.80 -11.27
CA GLN A 911 -11.40 9.25 -10.18
C GLN A 911 -10.98 10.66 -9.74
N GLU A 912 -11.71 11.29 -8.80
CA GLU A 912 -11.37 12.61 -8.27
C GLU A 912 -9.90 12.65 -7.84
N ASN A 913 -9.17 13.68 -8.29
CA ASN A 913 -7.76 13.89 -7.99
C ASN A 913 -7.38 15.37 -8.12
N GLY A 914 -6.18 15.73 -7.64
CA GLY A 914 -5.57 17.03 -7.87
C GLY A 914 -6.21 18.19 -7.10
N SER A 915 -6.97 17.95 -6.02
CA SER A 915 -7.45 19.03 -5.16
C SER A 915 -6.35 19.54 -4.23
N HIS A 916 -6.31 20.86 -3.98
CA HIS A 916 -5.40 21.50 -3.05
C HIS A 916 -6.20 22.19 -1.93
N TYR A 917 -6.12 21.59 -0.74
CA TYR A 917 -6.83 22.04 0.44
C TYR A 917 -6.30 23.40 0.95
N SER A 918 -7.19 24.21 1.52
CA SER A 918 -6.87 25.49 2.19
C SER A 918 -6.01 26.41 1.33
N THR A 919 -6.41 26.60 0.06
CA THR A 919 -5.81 27.57 -0.85
C THR A 919 -6.35 28.97 -0.52
N GLU A 920 -5.46 29.95 -0.41
CA GLU A 920 -5.83 31.36 -0.17
C GLU A 920 -5.98 32.13 -1.47
N TRP A 921 -5.10 31.86 -2.44
CA TRP A 921 -5.18 32.41 -3.76
C TRP A 921 -4.54 31.47 -4.79
N ALA A 922 -5.00 31.59 -6.04
CA ALA A 922 -4.43 30.86 -7.18
C ALA A 922 -4.52 31.68 -8.45
N THR A 923 -3.55 31.51 -9.35
CA THR A 923 -3.61 32.06 -10.73
C THR A 923 -3.65 30.91 -11.74
N VAL A 924 -4.37 31.14 -12.82
CA VAL A 924 -4.34 30.30 -14.02
C VAL A 924 -4.08 31.19 -15.21
N THR A 925 -2.90 31.04 -15.85
CA THR A 925 -2.44 31.96 -16.88
C THR A 925 -1.88 31.23 -18.09
N ASN A 926 -1.80 31.95 -19.20
CA ASN A 926 -1.07 31.52 -20.40
C ASN A 926 0.43 31.85 -20.28
N LEU A 927 1.21 31.47 -21.29
CA LEU A 927 2.66 31.71 -21.36
C LEU A 927 3.06 33.19 -21.34
N LEU A 928 2.12 34.13 -21.61
CA LEU A 928 2.33 35.58 -21.53
C LEU A 928 1.99 36.11 -20.12
N GLY A 929 1.60 35.27 -19.18
CA GLY A 929 1.16 35.70 -17.85
C GLY A 929 -0.23 36.35 -17.82
N MET A 930 -1.01 36.24 -18.90
CA MET A 930 -2.40 36.70 -18.94
C MET A 930 -3.34 35.60 -18.49
N GLY A 931 -4.30 35.92 -17.62
CA GLY A 931 -5.26 34.92 -17.13
C GLY A 931 -6.14 35.45 -15.99
N LEU A 932 -6.49 34.56 -15.07
CA LEU A 932 -7.33 34.86 -13.91
C LEU A 932 -6.57 34.62 -12.60
N LEU A 933 -6.77 35.53 -11.66
CA LEU A 933 -6.41 35.39 -10.25
C LEU A 933 -7.69 35.15 -9.46
N PHE A 934 -7.66 34.15 -8.60
CA PHE A 934 -8.72 33.78 -7.65
C PHE A 934 -8.22 34.04 -6.24
N ILE A 935 -8.97 34.77 -5.43
CA ILE A 935 -8.61 35.09 -4.03
C ILE A 935 -9.80 34.69 -3.15
N GLY A 936 -9.55 33.78 -2.21
CA GLY A 936 -10.53 33.42 -1.19
C GLY A 936 -10.71 34.56 -0.18
N MET A 937 -11.94 34.88 0.19
CA MET A 937 -12.16 35.71 1.36
C MET A 937 -12.01 34.89 2.65
N GLU A 938 -12.14 33.59 2.53
CA GLU A 938 -11.72 32.49 3.40
C GLU A 938 -11.02 31.46 2.53
N ASP A 939 -10.27 30.53 3.14
CA ASP A 939 -9.59 29.47 2.40
C ASP A 939 -10.60 28.62 1.61
N PHE A 940 -10.20 28.17 0.45
CA PHE A 940 -11.02 27.33 -0.44
C PHE A 940 -10.22 26.10 -0.91
N SER A 941 -10.88 25.13 -1.52
CA SER A 941 -10.18 24.03 -2.21
C SER A 941 -10.07 24.34 -3.68
N PHE A 942 -8.85 24.21 -4.22
CA PHE A 942 -8.50 24.53 -5.61
C PHE A 942 -8.14 23.28 -6.40
N ASN A 943 -8.72 23.15 -7.59
CA ASN A 943 -8.42 22.03 -8.48
C ASN A 943 -8.44 22.52 -9.92
N VAL A 944 -7.46 22.07 -10.71
CA VAL A 944 -7.41 22.34 -12.17
C VAL A 944 -7.14 21.05 -12.93
N SER A 945 -7.76 20.89 -14.10
CA SER A 945 -7.66 19.68 -14.89
C SER A 945 -7.95 19.95 -16.36
N HIS A 946 -7.54 19.06 -17.25
CA HIS A 946 -8.02 18.99 -18.64
C HIS A 946 -9.27 18.11 -18.80
N TYR A 947 -9.84 17.64 -17.68
CA TYR A 947 -10.99 16.74 -17.66
C TYR A 947 -12.08 17.28 -16.74
N THR A 948 -13.34 17.17 -17.15
CA THR A 948 -14.45 17.44 -16.26
C THR A 948 -14.65 16.27 -15.30
N PRO A 949 -15.33 16.46 -14.14
CA PRO A 949 -15.70 15.34 -13.26
C PRO A 949 -16.48 14.24 -13.98
N GLU A 950 -17.29 14.61 -15.00
CA GLU A 950 -18.05 13.66 -15.81
C GLU A 950 -17.13 12.84 -16.75
N ASP A 951 -16.10 13.45 -17.35
CA ASP A 951 -15.11 12.76 -18.17
C ASP A 951 -14.39 11.69 -17.34
N ILE A 952 -13.93 12.09 -16.14
CA ILE A 952 -13.23 11.20 -15.20
C ILE A 952 -14.17 10.08 -14.72
N THR A 953 -15.41 10.40 -14.34
CA THR A 953 -16.42 9.42 -13.88
C THR A 953 -16.67 8.32 -14.89
N ASN A 954 -16.64 8.64 -16.19
CA ASN A 954 -17.00 7.72 -17.28
C ASN A 954 -15.81 6.91 -17.81
N ALA A 955 -14.60 7.27 -17.48
CA ALA A 955 -13.40 6.56 -17.93
C ALA A 955 -13.09 5.37 -17.00
N SER A 956 -12.89 4.19 -17.59
CA SER A 956 -12.47 3.00 -16.83
C SER A 956 -10.94 2.88 -16.71
N HIS A 957 -10.19 3.55 -17.60
CA HIS A 957 -8.73 3.52 -17.63
C HIS A 957 -8.21 4.89 -18.09
N PRO A 958 -6.96 5.26 -17.74
CA PRO A 958 -6.37 6.53 -18.15
C PRO A 958 -6.35 6.76 -19.67
N TYR A 959 -6.06 5.72 -20.46
CA TYR A 959 -6.04 5.84 -21.93
C TYR A 959 -7.40 6.15 -22.56
N LYS A 960 -8.50 6.03 -21.81
CA LYS A 960 -9.87 6.41 -22.27
C LYS A 960 -10.21 7.86 -21.95
N LEU A 961 -9.39 8.56 -21.18
CA LEU A 961 -9.55 9.98 -20.95
C LEU A 961 -9.17 10.75 -22.21
N ILE A 962 -10.09 11.57 -22.69
CA ILE A 962 -9.86 12.43 -23.85
C ILE A 962 -9.53 13.82 -23.32
N ARG A 963 -8.25 14.22 -23.44
CA ARG A 963 -7.77 15.52 -23.01
C ARG A 963 -8.52 16.62 -23.76
N ARG A 964 -9.11 17.55 -23.01
CA ARG A 964 -9.74 18.74 -23.53
C ARG A 964 -8.68 19.82 -23.83
N ASP A 965 -8.98 20.71 -24.75
CA ASP A 965 -8.14 21.90 -25.01
C ASP A 965 -8.29 22.96 -23.91
N GLU A 966 -9.45 22.99 -23.25
CA GLU A 966 -9.75 23.93 -22.16
C GLU A 966 -9.12 23.48 -20.83
N THR A 967 -8.90 24.45 -19.97
CA THR A 967 -8.56 24.24 -18.57
C THR A 967 -9.83 24.32 -17.72
N ILE A 968 -10.19 23.22 -17.06
CA ILE A 968 -11.32 23.12 -16.14
C ILE A 968 -10.82 23.50 -14.75
N ILE A 969 -11.47 24.45 -14.11
CA ILE A 969 -11.11 24.96 -12.77
C ILE A 969 -12.28 24.75 -11.82
N ASN A 970 -12.01 24.14 -10.66
CA ASN A 970 -12.97 24.03 -9.57
C ASN A 970 -12.47 24.87 -8.39
N LEU A 971 -13.31 25.76 -7.93
CA LEU A 971 -13.08 26.67 -6.81
C LEU A 971 -14.14 26.33 -5.77
N ASP A 972 -13.78 25.49 -4.80
CA ASP A 972 -14.76 24.90 -3.90
C ASP A 972 -14.72 25.53 -2.51
N TYR A 973 -15.88 25.83 -1.96
CA TYR A 973 -16.03 26.13 -0.55
C TYR A 973 -15.37 25.02 0.29
N LYS A 974 -15.76 23.78 0.02
CA LYS A 974 -15.16 22.57 0.59
C LYS A 974 -15.34 21.38 -0.35
N VAL A 975 -14.41 20.43 -0.22
CA VAL A 975 -14.49 19.07 -0.76
C VAL A 975 -14.53 18.12 0.44
N SER A 976 -15.46 17.17 0.47
CA SER A 976 -15.47 16.12 1.49
C SER A 976 -14.21 15.28 1.42
N GLY A 977 -13.77 14.73 2.55
CA GLY A 977 -12.62 13.84 2.62
C GLY A 977 -12.74 12.63 1.71
N VAL A 978 -11.65 11.91 1.54
CA VAL A 978 -11.59 10.71 0.68
C VAL A 978 -11.86 9.43 1.46
N GLY A 979 -11.48 9.36 2.76
CA GLY A 979 -11.72 8.19 3.62
C GLY A 979 -11.00 6.92 3.18
N SER A 980 -11.55 5.77 3.61
CA SER A 980 -11.06 4.43 3.29
C SER A 980 -12.21 3.41 3.12
N ASN A 981 -13.39 3.87 2.69
CA ASN A 981 -14.62 3.06 2.63
C ASN A 981 -14.76 2.23 1.34
N SER A 982 -13.68 2.01 0.62
CA SER A 982 -13.62 0.95 -0.41
C SER A 982 -13.74 -0.42 0.24
N CYS A 983 -13.06 -0.61 1.37
CA CYS A 983 -13.24 -1.72 2.31
C CYS A 983 -13.00 -1.17 3.73
N GLY A 984 -14.06 -0.98 4.53
CA GLY A 984 -13.90 -0.41 5.88
C GLY A 984 -15.01 0.57 6.26
N PRO A 985 -14.80 1.38 7.33
CA PRO A 985 -15.82 2.25 7.87
C PRO A 985 -16.15 3.44 6.93
N GLU A 986 -17.35 3.98 7.10
CA GLU A 986 -17.74 5.21 6.39
C GLU A 986 -16.83 6.39 6.78
N LEU A 987 -16.68 7.35 5.84
CA LEU A 987 -15.99 8.61 6.07
C LEU A 987 -16.42 9.24 7.41
N LEU A 988 -15.45 9.65 8.22
CA LEU A 988 -15.70 10.25 9.52
C LEU A 988 -16.56 11.53 9.40
N PRO A 989 -17.50 11.77 10.31
CA PRO A 989 -18.43 12.89 10.21
C PRO A 989 -17.76 14.28 10.07
N GLN A 990 -16.62 14.50 10.72
CA GLN A 990 -15.87 15.76 10.67
C GLN A 990 -15.28 16.07 9.28
N TYR A 991 -15.18 15.08 8.41
CA TYR A 991 -14.65 15.20 7.05
C TYR A 991 -15.75 15.27 5.98
N ARG A 992 -17.04 15.26 6.40
CA ARG A 992 -18.19 15.34 5.48
C ARG A 992 -18.62 16.79 5.31
N LEU A 993 -18.93 17.21 4.09
CA LEU A 993 -19.62 18.47 3.83
C LEU A 993 -21.11 18.29 4.08
N SER A 994 -21.53 18.53 5.32
CA SER A 994 -22.89 18.30 5.80
C SER A 994 -23.55 19.55 6.39
N GLU A 995 -22.96 20.71 6.21
CA GLU A 995 -23.51 22.00 6.64
C GLU A 995 -24.85 22.29 5.92
N SER A 996 -25.85 22.75 6.67
CA SER A 996 -27.16 23.15 6.14
C SER A 996 -27.12 24.50 5.44
N ASP A 997 -26.24 25.38 5.89
CA ASP A 997 -26.11 26.76 5.41
C ASP A 997 -24.62 26.99 5.03
N ILE A 998 -24.41 27.34 3.77
CA ILE A 998 -23.06 27.55 3.21
C ILE A 998 -22.96 29.01 2.77
N ASN A 999 -21.93 29.69 3.25
CA ASN A 999 -21.55 31.01 2.78
C ASN A 999 -20.16 30.89 2.12
N PHE A 1000 -20.08 31.27 0.85
CA PHE A 1000 -18.82 31.18 0.11
C PHE A 1000 -18.57 32.51 -0.60
N LYS A 1001 -17.35 33.06 -0.43
CA LYS A 1001 -16.95 34.33 -1.02
C LYS A 1001 -15.63 34.19 -1.76
N LEU A 1002 -15.62 34.67 -2.99
CA LEU A 1002 -14.47 34.58 -3.88
C LEU A 1002 -14.31 35.88 -4.68
N ARG A 1003 -13.09 36.39 -4.78
CA ARG A 1003 -12.73 37.50 -5.66
C ARG A 1003 -12.02 36.93 -6.90
N ILE A 1004 -12.51 37.28 -8.07
CA ILE A 1004 -11.96 36.88 -9.38
C ILE A 1004 -11.45 38.12 -10.08
N LYS A 1005 -10.20 38.11 -10.50
CA LYS A 1005 -9.59 39.24 -11.19
C LYS A 1005 -8.86 38.78 -12.46
N PRO A 1006 -9.21 39.33 -13.64
CA PRO A 1006 -8.34 39.19 -14.81
C PRO A 1006 -7.02 39.90 -14.55
N ILE A 1007 -5.92 39.27 -14.95
CA ILE A 1007 -4.59 39.77 -14.70
C ILE A 1007 -3.70 39.67 -15.95
N PHE A 1008 -2.68 40.54 -15.98
CA PHE A 1008 -1.44 40.35 -16.70
C PHE A 1008 -0.31 40.47 -15.69
N LYS A 1009 0.42 39.40 -15.45
CA LYS A 1009 1.39 39.33 -14.33
C LYS A 1009 2.49 40.41 -14.39
N GLU A 1010 2.87 40.83 -15.59
CA GLU A 1010 3.88 41.87 -15.74
C GLU A 1010 3.40 43.30 -15.32
N ASP A 1011 2.07 43.50 -15.26
CA ASP A 1011 1.49 44.80 -14.96
C ASP A 1011 1.12 44.96 -13.46
N ILE A 1012 1.20 43.90 -12.67
CA ILE A 1012 0.74 43.91 -11.28
C ILE A 1012 1.73 43.24 -10.33
N SER A 1013 1.79 43.74 -9.10
CA SER A 1013 2.29 43.00 -7.96
C SER A 1013 1.18 42.07 -7.47
N LEU A 1014 1.36 40.76 -7.62
CA LEU A 1014 0.35 39.77 -7.30
C LEU A 1014 -0.06 39.85 -5.81
N LEU A 1015 0.92 39.90 -4.91
CA LEU A 1015 0.68 39.97 -3.47
C LEU A 1015 0.01 41.29 -3.06
N ASP A 1016 0.30 42.43 -3.73
CA ASP A 1016 -0.42 43.67 -3.46
C ASP A 1016 -1.91 43.55 -3.78
N VAL A 1017 -2.26 42.82 -4.85
CA VAL A 1017 -3.66 42.55 -5.17
C VAL A 1017 -4.29 41.60 -4.15
N VAL A 1018 -3.57 40.54 -3.79
CA VAL A 1018 -4.04 39.54 -2.80
C VAL A 1018 -4.31 40.21 -1.45
N TYR A 1019 -3.42 41.08 -1.00
CA TYR A 1019 -3.54 41.80 0.26
C TYR A 1019 -4.33 43.10 0.17
N SER A 1020 -5.01 43.39 -0.97
CA SER A 1020 -5.91 44.50 -1.08
C SER A 1020 -7.35 44.16 -0.68
N GLU A 1021 -8.04 45.10 -0.04
CA GLU A 1021 -9.46 45.01 0.28
C GLU A 1021 -10.22 46.16 -0.39
N ILE A 1022 -11.28 45.85 -1.12
CA ILE A 1022 -12.13 46.86 -1.75
C ILE A 1022 -13.04 47.45 -0.67
N THR A 1023 -12.93 48.76 -0.45
CA THR A 1023 -13.72 49.51 0.52
C THR A 1023 -14.64 50.53 -0.17
N GLU A 1024 -15.71 50.96 0.52
CA GLU A 1024 -16.69 51.94 0.00
C GLU A 1024 -16.05 53.29 -0.34
#